data_de8a566209fce1c9fcba332a4becafcd
#
_entry.id   de8a566209fce1c9fcba332a4becafcd
#
_cell.length_a   1.000
_cell.length_b   1.000
_cell.length_c   1.000
_cell.angle_alpha   90.00
_cell.angle_beta   90.00
_cell.angle_gamma   90.00
#
_symmetry.space_group_name_H-M   'P 1'
#
loop_
_entity.id
_entity.type
_entity.pdbx_description
1 polymer ?
#
loop_
_entity_poly.entity_id
_entity_poly.type
_entity_poly.pdbx_seq_one_letter_code
_entity_poly.pdbx_strand_id
1 'polypeptide(L)'
;MAQRKQAYTEADIQVLEYPENIQRRPGMYVGGRGASALHHLAIEVIDNAVDEALAGRCDYFEVIIRRDGSIFISDEGDGIPVGIHPEKDRPTLELAFTELHSGAKFEEGTYSTSGGLHGVGIKATNALSTWLEVTVRRDGVRYRQRFEHGLPATPVQILAPHTEEAIGEVGVRGEKTAVQKHKDRSIGTGTTVTFIPNPEFLDVVDFDFATLARRLQTVAFLVPGLTVRIADERGKKKKKPERTYCYKGGLTEYVEYLNRDRKELHPPIKIEGDTEDGSQVELVLQYHNSEDEEIVSFVNTIPTPDGGKHVAGFRSALTKAINMFAAEKKLLKKGDDITGRDTTAGLTAVLSVNMRDPQFTSQTKTQLGSDQIQGQMHSIVYDALLTRFRKRIPLGKKIVTRCLAASRARHAAAKARSLVMRRSALEVDELPGKLADVAKGTLTDQTTLFIVEGDSAGGSCKQARDRRYHAILPLRGKILNTERARLNKALSNREVKAIVAAIGAGVGADFDVGQMRYGRVAILVDADVDGDHIKTLLYTLFWRLMRPMVDEGRLYVARAPLYLLRKGKASQYAYTETERERVLDEWGGPKGATIQRYKGLGEMNPGQLRETVFRPGDGDDPSINEHIVRVTVDEVHAANAAVSLWMGGSARRRRQRLMKYWDGSVLIDNGNGHDDDEEDDELGEEEDEE
;
A
#
# COMPACT_ATOMS: atom_id res chain seq x y z
N MET A 1 25.44 14.29 42.15
CA MET A 1 26.06 12.97 42.28
C MET A 1 25.71 12.19 41.01
N ALA A 2 26.59 11.95 40.08
CA ALA A 2 26.33 11.20 38.92
C ALA A 2 26.11 9.71 39.29
N GLN A 3 24.91 9.19 38.97
CA GLN A 3 24.64 7.75 39.09
C GLN A 3 25.67 6.98 38.23
N ARG A 4 26.54 6.18 38.87
CA ARG A 4 27.39 5.21 38.15
C ARG A 4 26.44 4.31 37.35
N LYS A 5 26.56 4.34 36.01
CA LYS A 5 25.96 3.35 35.13
C LYS A 5 26.44 1.97 35.60
N GLN A 6 25.52 1.11 35.95
CA GLN A 6 25.81 -0.29 36.26
C GLN A 6 26.60 -0.89 35.06
N ALA A 7 27.69 -1.58 35.34
CA ALA A 7 28.45 -2.23 34.29
C ALA A 7 27.64 -3.37 33.69
N TYR A 8 27.60 -3.44 32.36
CA TYR A 8 26.97 -4.51 31.61
C TYR A 8 27.72 -5.83 31.89
N THR A 9 27.00 -6.84 32.32
CA THR A 9 27.53 -8.15 32.72
C THR A 9 26.88 -9.28 31.92
N GLU A 10 27.43 -10.49 31.99
CA GLU A 10 26.88 -11.69 31.36
C GLU A 10 25.42 -11.98 31.78
N ALA A 11 25.06 -11.60 33.00
CA ALA A 11 23.70 -11.74 33.53
C ALA A 11 22.66 -10.83 32.84
N ASP A 12 23.12 -9.80 32.16
CA ASP A 12 22.25 -8.86 31.41
C ASP A 12 21.92 -9.40 30.02
N ILE A 13 22.54 -10.50 29.56
CA ILE A 13 22.25 -11.19 28.30
C ILE A 13 21.05 -12.13 28.52
N GLN A 14 19.88 -11.73 28.00
CA GLN A 14 18.69 -12.55 28.03
C GLN A 14 18.57 -13.35 26.73
N VAL A 15 18.45 -14.69 26.85
CA VAL A 15 18.11 -15.57 25.72
C VAL A 15 16.61 -15.82 25.78
N LEU A 16 15.91 -15.41 24.71
CA LEU A 16 14.47 -15.58 24.60
C LEU A 16 14.17 -16.80 23.74
N GLU A 17 13.35 -17.71 24.27
CA GLU A 17 12.87 -18.88 23.56
C GLU A 17 11.47 -18.62 22.95
N TYR A 18 11.03 -19.50 22.07
CA TYR A 18 9.68 -19.50 21.52
C TYR A 18 8.66 -19.80 22.65
N PRO A 19 7.53 -19.10 22.75
CA PRO A 19 7.03 -18.01 21.87
C PRO A 19 7.47 -16.59 22.29
N GLU A 20 8.17 -16.45 23.42
CA GLU A 20 8.49 -15.15 24.05
C GLU A 20 9.34 -14.24 23.15
N ASN A 21 10.27 -14.80 22.38
CA ASN A 21 11.10 -14.07 21.43
C ASN A 21 10.25 -13.32 20.38
N ILE A 22 9.16 -13.93 19.90
CA ILE A 22 8.22 -13.31 18.93
C ILE A 22 7.32 -12.30 19.62
N GLN A 23 6.75 -12.66 20.79
CA GLN A 23 5.82 -11.84 21.56
C GLN A 23 6.46 -10.53 22.03
N ARG A 24 7.70 -10.54 22.46
CA ARG A 24 8.44 -9.33 22.88
C ARG A 24 8.83 -8.42 21.72
N ARG A 25 9.07 -8.95 20.52
CA ARG A 25 9.53 -8.22 19.34
C ARG A 25 8.75 -8.59 18.07
N PRO A 26 7.43 -8.38 18.02
CA PRO A 26 6.61 -8.76 16.85
C PRO A 26 7.11 -8.11 15.56
N GLY A 27 7.61 -6.87 15.64
CA GLY A 27 8.11 -6.12 14.48
C GLY A 27 9.23 -6.80 13.70
N MET A 28 10.02 -7.67 14.35
CA MET A 28 11.09 -8.43 13.68
C MET A 28 10.54 -9.55 12.79
N TYR A 29 9.33 -10.05 13.07
CA TYR A 29 8.73 -11.21 12.41
C TYR A 29 7.58 -10.83 11.47
N VAL A 30 6.76 -9.82 11.86
CA VAL A 30 5.55 -9.42 11.12
C VAL A 30 5.56 -7.93 10.72
N GLY A 31 6.68 -7.25 10.87
CA GLY A 31 6.88 -5.87 10.41
C GLY A 31 6.28 -4.76 11.30
N GLY A 32 5.68 -5.12 12.44
CA GLY A 32 5.08 -4.12 13.35
C GLY A 32 4.07 -4.71 14.31
N ARG A 33 3.12 -3.86 14.79
CA ARG A 33 1.99 -4.24 15.67
C ARG A 33 0.63 -3.76 15.13
N GLY A 34 0.62 -2.94 14.07
CA GLY A 34 -0.59 -2.34 13.51
C GLY A 34 -1.33 -3.25 12.53
N ALA A 35 -2.25 -2.66 11.75
CA ALA A 35 -3.11 -3.37 10.81
C ALA A 35 -2.34 -4.21 9.77
N SER A 36 -1.18 -3.73 9.29
CA SER A 36 -0.33 -4.48 8.36
C SER A 36 0.18 -5.79 8.98
N ALA A 37 0.64 -5.73 10.24
CA ALA A 37 1.11 -6.91 10.97
C ALA A 37 -0.01 -7.93 11.21
N LEU A 38 -1.21 -7.46 11.57
CA LEU A 38 -2.40 -8.29 11.70
C LEU A 38 -2.70 -9.08 10.41
N HIS A 39 -2.76 -8.37 9.27
CA HIS A 39 -3.05 -9.03 7.99
C HIS A 39 -1.92 -9.96 7.57
N HIS A 40 -0.66 -9.66 7.94
CA HIS A 40 0.47 -10.53 7.67
C HIS A 40 0.32 -11.92 8.33
N LEU A 41 -0.24 -12.00 9.56
CA LEU A 41 -0.54 -13.29 10.20
C LEU A 41 -1.48 -14.15 9.36
N ALA A 42 -2.54 -13.56 8.82
CA ALA A 42 -3.46 -14.29 7.94
C ALA A 42 -2.80 -14.67 6.60
N ILE A 43 -1.99 -13.78 6.05
CA ILE A 43 -1.28 -14.00 4.77
C ILE A 43 -0.30 -15.17 4.89
N GLU A 44 0.42 -15.33 6.00
CA GLU A 44 1.33 -16.47 6.21
C GLU A 44 0.60 -17.82 6.20
N VAL A 45 -0.64 -17.86 6.70
CA VAL A 45 -1.48 -19.07 6.60
C VAL A 45 -2.01 -19.28 5.19
N ILE A 46 -2.47 -18.20 4.53
CA ILE A 46 -2.93 -18.21 3.14
C ILE A 46 -1.81 -18.67 2.21
N ASP A 47 -0.60 -18.17 2.38
CA ASP A 47 0.55 -18.52 1.54
C ASP A 47 0.90 -20.02 1.65
N ASN A 48 0.60 -20.68 2.78
CA ASN A 48 0.73 -22.15 2.88
C ASN A 48 -0.29 -22.88 2.00
N ALA A 49 -1.55 -22.41 1.94
CA ALA A 49 -2.55 -22.97 1.02
C ALA A 49 -2.17 -22.72 -0.44
N VAL A 50 -1.59 -21.55 -0.74
CA VAL A 50 -1.07 -21.21 -2.08
C VAL A 50 0.10 -22.10 -2.47
N ASP A 51 1.00 -22.43 -1.55
CA ASP A 51 2.11 -23.33 -1.82
C ASP A 51 1.61 -24.76 -2.18
N GLU A 52 0.52 -25.23 -1.57
CA GLU A 52 -0.15 -26.48 -1.96
C GLU A 52 -0.73 -26.38 -3.38
N ALA A 53 -1.31 -25.23 -3.73
CA ALA A 53 -1.85 -25.01 -5.07
C ALA A 53 -0.75 -24.91 -6.14
N LEU A 54 0.38 -24.25 -5.85
CA LEU A 54 1.54 -24.20 -6.73
C LEU A 54 2.17 -25.59 -6.96
N ALA A 55 2.09 -26.44 -5.95
CA ALA A 55 2.53 -27.83 -6.05
C ALA A 55 1.52 -28.75 -6.78
N GLY A 56 0.39 -28.20 -7.24
CA GLY A 56 -0.66 -28.93 -7.97
C GLY A 56 -1.50 -29.87 -7.08
N ARG A 57 -1.52 -29.66 -5.75
CA ARG A 57 -2.21 -30.49 -4.79
C ARG A 57 -3.50 -29.87 -4.25
N CYS A 58 -3.78 -28.60 -4.62
CA CYS A 58 -4.95 -27.87 -4.13
C CYS A 58 -5.52 -27.00 -5.27
N ASP A 59 -6.81 -27.12 -5.55
CA ASP A 59 -7.53 -26.30 -6.52
C ASP A 59 -8.60 -25.41 -5.88
N TYR A 60 -8.82 -25.56 -4.57
CA TYR A 60 -9.75 -24.75 -3.79
C TYR A 60 -9.23 -24.48 -2.39
N PHE A 61 -9.33 -23.21 -1.95
CA PHE A 61 -9.26 -22.87 -0.52
C PHE A 61 -10.21 -21.71 -0.18
N GLU A 62 -10.55 -21.59 1.11
CA GLU A 62 -11.42 -20.54 1.58
C GLU A 62 -10.89 -19.83 2.82
N VAL A 63 -11.29 -18.55 2.95
CA VAL A 63 -11.00 -17.68 4.08
C VAL A 63 -12.31 -17.11 4.62
N ILE A 64 -12.56 -17.27 5.92
CA ILE A 64 -13.77 -16.76 6.56
C ILE A 64 -13.40 -15.94 7.79
N ILE A 65 -13.79 -14.67 7.82
CA ILE A 65 -13.73 -13.85 9.02
C ILE A 65 -14.99 -14.12 9.83
N ARG A 66 -14.84 -14.76 10.99
CA ARG A 66 -15.96 -15.23 11.81
C ARG A 66 -16.52 -14.12 12.72
N ARG A 67 -17.68 -14.36 13.28
CA ARG A 67 -18.39 -13.39 14.15
C ARG A 67 -17.66 -13.06 15.43
N ASP A 68 -16.90 -13.98 15.97
CA ASP A 68 -16.10 -13.85 17.18
C ASP A 68 -14.76 -13.12 16.96
N GLY A 69 -14.49 -12.67 15.73
CA GLY A 69 -13.23 -12.03 15.34
C GLY A 69 -12.12 -13.00 14.94
N SER A 70 -12.35 -14.32 15.05
CA SER A 70 -11.40 -15.30 14.55
C SER A 70 -11.40 -15.35 13.02
N ILE A 71 -10.27 -15.76 12.43
CA ILE A 71 -10.18 -16.03 11.01
C ILE A 71 -9.98 -17.52 10.78
N PHE A 72 -10.74 -18.06 9.83
CA PHE A 72 -10.74 -19.44 9.40
C PHE A 72 -10.16 -19.53 8.00
N ILE A 73 -9.17 -20.39 7.79
CA ILE A 73 -8.52 -20.62 6.50
C ILE A 73 -8.45 -22.13 6.30
N SER A 74 -9.02 -22.64 5.20
CA SER A 74 -9.09 -24.07 4.91
C SER A 74 -8.74 -24.35 3.47
N ASP A 75 -7.77 -25.22 3.24
CA ASP A 75 -7.38 -25.75 1.92
C ASP A 75 -7.81 -27.21 1.74
N GLU A 76 -7.76 -27.68 0.49
CA GLU A 76 -7.98 -29.05 0.07
C GLU A 76 -6.67 -29.75 -0.39
N GLY A 77 -5.51 -29.27 0.13
CA GLY A 77 -4.20 -29.86 -0.14
C GLY A 77 -4.00 -31.25 0.50
N ASP A 78 -2.76 -31.75 0.52
CA ASP A 78 -2.45 -33.10 1.06
C ASP A 78 -2.60 -33.20 2.58
N GLY A 79 -2.68 -32.07 3.28
CA GLY A 79 -2.67 -32.00 4.75
C GLY A 79 -1.27 -32.18 5.35
N ILE A 80 -0.99 -31.46 6.44
CA ILE A 80 0.29 -31.52 7.17
C ILE A 80 0.53 -32.93 7.71
N PRO A 81 1.76 -33.48 7.65
CA PRO A 81 2.10 -34.73 8.32
C PRO A 81 1.83 -34.70 9.83
N VAL A 82 1.23 -35.73 10.38
CA VAL A 82 0.77 -35.77 11.78
C VAL A 82 1.53 -36.76 12.67
N GLY A 83 2.29 -37.69 12.07
CA GLY A 83 3.04 -38.72 12.80
C GLY A 83 4.15 -38.17 13.69
N ILE A 84 4.77 -39.01 14.48
CA ILE A 84 5.91 -38.67 15.33
C ILE A 84 7.15 -38.44 14.46
N HIS A 85 7.82 -37.31 14.66
CA HIS A 85 9.06 -36.96 13.97
C HIS A 85 10.20 -37.90 14.43
N PRO A 86 10.92 -38.55 13.50
CA PRO A 86 11.87 -39.61 13.85
C PRO A 86 13.03 -39.16 14.75
N GLU A 87 13.46 -37.89 14.64
CA GLU A 87 14.59 -37.37 15.43
C GLU A 87 14.17 -36.59 16.67
N LYS A 88 12.96 -36.00 16.68
CA LYS A 88 12.50 -35.11 17.77
C LYS A 88 11.59 -35.80 18.78
N ASP A 89 11.10 -36.98 18.45
CA ASP A 89 10.16 -37.77 19.29
C ASP A 89 8.92 -36.97 19.74
N ARG A 90 8.46 -36.04 18.84
CA ARG A 90 7.27 -35.21 19.02
C ARG A 90 6.40 -35.26 17.76
N PRO A 91 5.08 -35.03 17.86
CA PRO A 91 4.22 -34.96 16.69
C PRO A 91 4.69 -33.90 15.68
N THR A 92 4.79 -34.28 14.41
CA THR A 92 5.24 -33.37 13.33
C THR A 92 4.34 -32.14 13.22
N LEU A 93 3.02 -32.33 13.46
CA LEU A 93 2.07 -31.22 13.47
C LEU A 93 2.41 -30.19 14.56
N GLU A 94 2.74 -30.64 15.77
CA GLU A 94 3.14 -29.77 16.87
C GLU A 94 4.43 -28.99 16.54
N LEU A 95 5.44 -29.68 16.00
CA LEU A 95 6.71 -29.07 15.59
C LEU A 95 6.49 -28.00 14.51
N ALA A 96 5.58 -28.25 13.56
CA ALA A 96 5.26 -27.31 12.49
C ALA A 96 4.74 -25.97 13.02
N PHE A 97 4.12 -25.93 14.20
CA PHE A 97 3.54 -24.71 14.79
C PHE A 97 4.35 -24.11 15.95
N THR A 98 5.37 -24.83 16.47
CA THR A 98 6.12 -24.38 17.66
C THR A 98 7.63 -24.30 17.49
N GLU A 99 8.23 -25.07 16.58
CA GLU A 99 9.69 -25.10 16.39
C GLU A 99 10.11 -24.15 15.26
N LEU A 100 10.90 -23.13 15.58
CA LEU A 100 11.43 -22.22 14.56
C LEU A 100 12.35 -22.96 13.58
N HIS A 101 12.36 -22.54 12.34
CA HIS A 101 13.15 -23.15 11.28
C HIS A 101 12.83 -24.65 11.05
N SER A 102 11.59 -25.06 11.30
CA SER A 102 11.07 -26.38 10.98
C SER A 102 10.07 -26.29 9.82
N GLY A 103 10.07 -27.28 8.92
CA GLY A 103 9.11 -27.37 7.81
C GLY A 103 9.62 -28.24 6.67
N ALA A 104 8.71 -28.83 5.90
CA ALA A 104 9.03 -29.68 4.75
C ALA A 104 9.61 -28.93 3.54
N LYS A 105 9.71 -27.61 3.61
CA LYS A 105 10.19 -26.72 2.53
C LYS A 105 11.72 -26.56 2.50
N PHE A 106 12.42 -27.14 3.50
CA PHE A 106 13.90 -27.15 3.57
C PHE A 106 14.54 -28.30 2.81
N GLU A 107 13.76 -29.38 2.50
CA GLU A 107 14.28 -30.54 1.77
C GLU A 107 14.01 -30.43 0.27
N GLU A 108 15.02 -30.76 -0.54
CA GLU A 108 14.91 -30.88 -1.99
C GLU A 108 13.92 -32.00 -2.36
N GLY A 109 12.85 -31.65 -3.07
CA GLY A 109 11.93 -32.65 -3.67
C GLY A 109 10.46 -32.49 -3.33
N THR A 110 10.08 -31.93 -2.18
CA THR A 110 8.67 -31.82 -1.79
C THR A 110 7.98 -30.59 -2.38
N TYR A 111 8.71 -29.47 -2.51
CA TYR A 111 8.23 -28.23 -3.12
C TYR A 111 9.32 -27.69 -4.07
N SER A 112 9.01 -27.61 -5.35
CA SER A 112 9.94 -27.05 -6.36
C SER A 112 10.07 -25.53 -6.22
N THR A 113 9.00 -24.87 -5.78
CA THR A 113 8.92 -23.44 -5.52
C THR A 113 7.94 -23.21 -4.36
N SER A 114 8.29 -22.39 -3.40
CA SER A 114 7.40 -22.04 -2.29
C SER A 114 7.61 -20.59 -1.84
N GLY A 115 6.55 -19.97 -1.30
CA GLY A 115 6.61 -18.64 -0.69
C GLY A 115 7.16 -18.67 0.75
N GLY A 116 6.94 -19.76 1.46
CA GLY A 116 7.32 -19.96 2.86
C GLY A 116 8.73 -20.51 3.06
N LEU A 117 9.78 -19.66 2.89
CA LEU A 117 11.18 -20.09 2.89
C LEU A 117 11.82 -20.25 4.27
N HIS A 118 11.37 -19.51 5.28
CA HIS A 118 12.10 -19.43 6.56
C HIS A 118 11.53 -20.28 7.69
N GLY A 119 10.39 -20.94 7.48
CA GLY A 119 9.74 -21.77 8.49
C GLY A 119 9.36 -21.00 9.77
N VAL A 120 9.07 -19.70 9.66
CA VAL A 120 8.78 -18.80 10.79
C VAL A 120 7.33 -18.31 10.79
N GLY A 121 6.70 -18.11 9.66
CA GLY A 121 5.42 -17.41 9.53
C GLY A 121 4.30 -17.98 10.36
N ILE A 122 3.99 -19.28 10.20
CA ILE A 122 2.93 -19.93 10.97
C ILE A 122 3.22 -19.92 12.48
N LYS A 123 4.50 -19.96 12.89
CA LYS A 123 4.91 -19.87 14.31
C LYS A 123 4.66 -18.46 14.84
N ALA A 124 4.90 -17.43 14.01
CA ALA A 124 4.57 -16.06 14.39
C ALA A 124 3.06 -15.88 14.53
N THR A 125 2.26 -16.45 13.62
CA THR A 125 0.81 -16.46 13.75
C THR A 125 0.36 -17.14 15.04
N ASN A 126 0.92 -18.31 15.38
CA ASN A 126 0.61 -19.03 16.61
C ASN A 126 1.01 -18.23 17.86
N ALA A 127 2.25 -17.70 17.91
CA ALA A 127 2.77 -16.97 19.07
C ALA A 127 2.00 -15.66 19.36
N LEU A 128 1.48 -15.00 18.30
CA LEU A 128 0.74 -13.71 18.39
C LEU A 128 -0.78 -13.90 18.43
N SER A 129 -1.26 -15.12 18.60
CA SER A 129 -2.68 -15.44 18.76
C SER A 129 -3.02 -15.71 20.23
N THR A 130 -4.24 -15.34 20.63
CA THR A 130 -4.80 -15.77 21.92
C THR A 130 -4.97 -17.28 21.92
N TRP A 131 -5.51 -17.80 20.83
CA TRP A 131 -5.53 -19.22 20.54
C TRP A 131 -5.46 -19.47 19.04
N LEU A 132 -4.91 -20.62 18.68
CA LEU A 132 -4.88 -21.17 17.33
C LEU A 132 -5.30 -22.62 17.38
N GLU A 133 -6.15 -23.04 16.45
CA GLU A 133 -6.54 -24.42 16.28
C GLU A 133 -6.25 -24.88 14.85
N VAL A 134 -5.60 -26.01 14.71
CA VAL A 134 -5.34 -26.64 13.43
C VAL A 134 -6.09 -27.97 13.35
N THR A 135 -6.81 -28.18 12.24
CA THR A 135 -7.42 -29.46 11.88
C THR A 135 -6.81 -29.95 10.57
N VAL A 136 -6.32 -31.17 10.57
CA VAL A 136 -5.72 -31.83 9.40
C VAL A 136 -6.59 -33.00 8.97
N ARG A 137 -6.90 -33.07 7.69
CA ARG A 137 -7.55 -34.22 7.03
C ARG A 137 -6.50 -34.93 6.18
N ARG A 138 -6.14 -36.12 6.59
CA ARG A 138 -5.10 -36.89 5.90
C ARG A 138 -5.35 -38.39 6.02
N ASP A 139 -5.13 -39.12 4.94
CA ASP A 139 -5.29 -40.60 4.89
C ASP A 139 -6.68 -41.10 5.33
N GLY A 140 -7.73 -40.27 5.18
CA GLY A 140 -9.09 -40.55 5.57
C GLY A 140 -9.32 -40.43 7.10
N VAL A 141 -8.50 -39.65 7.78
CA VAL A 141 -8.61 -39.40 9.22
C VAL A 141 -8.53 -37.92 9.50
N ARG A 142 -9.23 -37.45 10.50
CA ARG A 142 -9.18 -36.06 10.98
C ARG A 142 -8.33 -36.00 12.25
N TYR A 143 -7.42 -35.02 12.27
CA TYR A 143 -6.56 -34.72 13.41
C TYR A 143 -6.78 -33.27 13.83
N ARG A 144 -6.69 -32.98 15.13
CA ARG A 144 -6.82 -31.61 15.66
C ARG A 144 -5.79 -31.39 16.76
N GLN A 145 -5.25 -30.16 16.77
CA GLN A 145 -4.45 -29.64 17.89
C GLN A 145 -4.80 -28.19 18.14
N ARG A 146 -4.90 -27.83 19.42
CA ARG A 146 -5.14 -26.47 19.88
C ARG A 146 -3.91 -25.91 20.59
N PHE A 147 -3.63 -24.66 20.31
CA PHE A 147 -2.56 -23.89 20.94
C PHE A 147 -3.17 -22.66 21.63
N GLU A 148 -2.58 -22.25 22.76
CA GLU A 148 -2.93 -21.04 23.48
C GLU A 148 -1.65 -20.25 23.75
N HIS A 149 -1.65 -18.96 23.39
CA HIS A 149 -0.47 -18.07 23.50
C HIS A 149 0.82 -18.66 22.88
N GLY A 150 0.69 -19.42 21.81
CA GLY A 150 1.80 -20.06 21.11
C GLY A 150 2.20 -21.44 21.60
N LEU A 151 1.69 -21.90 22.73
CA LEU A 151 2.03 -23.19 23.34
C LEU A 151 0.93 -24.23 23.10
N PRO A 152 1.26 -25.55 22.98
CA PRO A 152 0.26 -26.61 22.87
C PRO A 152 -0.67 -26.64 24.10
N ALA A 153 -1.97 -26.43 23.88
CA ALA A 153 -3.00 -26.58 24.92
C ALA A 153 -3.59 -28.00 24.95
N THR A 154 -3.52 -28.70 23.82
CA THR A 154 -3.94 -30.11 23.72
C THR A 154 -2.87 -30.94 23.00
N PRO A 155 -2.79 -32.26 23.25
CA PRO A 155 -2.06 -33.14 22.35
C PRO A 155 -2.71 -33.17 20.96
N VAL A 156 -2.05 -33.82 19.99
CA VAL A 156 -2.65 -34.03 18.66
C VAL A 156 -3.72 -35.11 18.78
N GLN A 157 -4.98 -34.71 18.72
CA GLN A 157 -6.15 -35.57 18.88
C GLN A 157 -6.53 -36.21 17.54
N ILE A 158 -6.98 -37.47 17.60
CA ILE A 158 -7.64 -38.14 16.49
C ILE A 158 -9.14 -37.97 16.69
N LEU A 159 -9.83 -37.44 15.67
CA LEU A 159 -11.27 -37.16 15.72
C LEU A 159 -12.07 -38.27 15.07
N ALA A 160 -13.27 -38.51 15.58
CA ALA A 160 -14.26 -39.37 14.90
C ALA A 160 -14.64 -38.73 13.52
N PRO A 161 -14.96 -39.56 12.52
CA PRO A 161 -15.44 -39.09 11.24
C PRO A 161 -16.62 -38.12 11.40
N HIS A 162 -16.78 -37.07 10.81
CA HIS A 162 -17.93 -36.15 10.82
C HIS A 162 -18.38 -35.57 12.18
N THR A 163 -17.64 -35.82 13.28
CA THR A 163 -17.93 -35.22 14.60
C THR A 163 -16.67 -34.58 15.19
N GLU A 164 -16.83 -33.76 16.22
CA GLU A 164 -15.71 -33.10 16.91
C GLU A 164 -15.23 -33.94 18.13
N GLU A 165 -15.69 -35.19 18.25
CA GLU A 165 -15.30 -36.10 19.35
C GLU A 165 -13.88 -36.62 19.16
N ALA A 166 -13.03 -36.44 20.16
CA ALA A 166 -11.70 -37.02 20.20
C ALA A 166 -11.77 -38.49 20.60
N ILE A 167 -11.25 -39.36 19.75
CA ILE A 167 -11.28 -40.84 19.92
C ILE A 167 -9.90 -41.45 20.18
N GLY A 168 -8.86 -40.65 20.20
CA GLY A 168 -7.48 -41.05 20.44
C GLY A 168 -6.52 -39.88 20.28
N GLU A 169 -5.25 -40.14 20.48
CA GLU A 169 -4.15 -39.17 20.37
C GLU A 169 -2.99 -39.77 19.59
N VAL A 170 -2.23 -38.93 18.88
CA VAL A 170 -1.03 -39.36 18.15
C VAL A 170 0.11 -39.63 19.11
N GLY A 171 0.88 -40.68 18.84
CA GLY A 171 2.01 -41.13 19.69
C GLY A 171 1.61 -41.88 20.95
N VAL A 172 0.34 -42.14 21.20
CA VAL A 172 -0.15 -42.84 22.38
C VAL A 172 -0.51 -44.30 22.05
N ARG A 173 -0.42 -45.18 23.05
CA ARG A 173 -0.81 -46.59 22.89
C ARG A 173 -2.26 -46.70 22.44
N GLY A 174 -2.50 -47.32 21.30
CA GLY A 174 -3.83 -47.47 20.70
C GLY A 174 -4.08 -46.60 19.46
N GLU A 175 -3.17 -45.66 19.11
CA GLU A 175 -3.25 -44.81 17.94
C GLU A 175 -3.61 -45.59 16.66
N LYS A 176 -2.85 -46.64 16.33
CA LYS A 176 -3.08 -47.47 15.13
C LYS A 176 -4.48 -48.07 15.09
N THR A 177 -5.02 -48.47 16.23
CA THR A 177 -6.37 -49.05 16.35
C THR A 177 -7.43 -47.96 16.16
N ALA A 178 -7.26 -46.77 16.71
CA ALA A 178 -8.14 -45.64 16.54
C ALA A 178 -8.19 -45.19 15.05
N VAL A 179 -7.03 -45.06 14.41
CA VAL A 179 -6.90 -44.73 13.01
C VAL A 179 -7.59 -45.75 12.10
N GLN A 180 -7.30 -47.05 12.29
CA GLN A 180 -7.90 -48.13 11.47
C GLN A 180 -9.43 -48.18 11.61
N LYS A 181 -9.96 -48.04 12.83
CA LYS A 181 -11.39 -48.14 13.11
C LYS A 181 -12.21 -46.97 12.54
N HIS A 182 -11.60 -45.77 12.44
CA HIS A 182 -12.31 -44.54 12.10
C HIS A 182 -11.84 -43.92 10.77
N LYS A 183 -11.13 -44.68 9.94
CA LYS A 183 -10.72 -44.25 8.60
C LYS A 183 -11.92 -44.18 7.68
N ASP A 184 -12.19 -42.95 7.16
CA ASP A 184 -13.26 -42.66 6.20
C ASP A 184 -12.70 -41.90 4.99
N ARG A 185 -12.68 -42.58 3.85
CA ARG A 185 -12.15 -41.98 2.59
C ARG A 185 -12.98 -40.82 2.08
N SER A 186 -14.21 -40.62 2.55
CA SER A 186 -15.07 -39.51 2.14
C SER A 186 -14.65 -38.16 2.75
N ILE A 187 -13.77 -38.18 3.77
CA ILE A 187 -13.32 -36.96 4.48
C ILE A 187 -12.46 -36.05 3.59
N GLY A 188 -11.85 -36.57 2.53
CA GLY A 188 -10.91 -35.84 1.69
C GLY A 188 -9.57 -35.53 2.41
N THR A 189 -8.81 -34.61 1.88
CA THR A 189 -7.54 -34.14 2.44
C THR A 189 -7.56 -32.62 2.66
N GLY A 190 -6.58 -32.07 3.37
CA GLY A 190 -6.42 -30.63 3.54
C GLY A 190 -6.06 -30.20 4.95
N THR A 191 -5.77 -28.92 5.08
CA THR A 191 -5.46 -28.28 6.37
C THR A 191 -6.43 -27.14 6.62
N THR A 192 -6.90 -27.05 7.85
CA THR A 192 -7.75 -25.93 8.32
C THR A 192 -7.05 -25.29 9.51
N VAL A 193 -6.80 -23.98 9.44
CA VAL A 193 -6.26 -23.19 10.55
C VAL A 193 -7.28 -22.13 10.93
N THR A 194 -7.61 -22.08 12.23
CA THR A 194 -8.46 -21.03 12.79
C THR A 194 -7.70 -20.37 13.93
N PHE A 195 -7.66 -19.04 13.96
CA PHE A 195 -7.00 -18.34 15.06
C PHE A 195 -7.67 -17.01 15.38
N ILE A 196 -7.45 -16.53 16.60
CA ILE A 196 -7.87 -15.20 17.05
C ILE A 196 -6.63 -14.40 17.44
N PRO A 197 -6.40 -13.21 16.85
CA PRO A 197 -5.25 -12.37 17.17
C PRO A 197 -5.25 -11.94 18.64
N ASN A 198 -4.06 -11.83 19.25
CA ASN A 198 -3.95 -11.41 20.65
C ASN A 198 -3.77 -9.87 20.75
N PRO A 199 -4.71 -9.15 21.42
CA PRO A 199 -4.63 -7.70 21.61
C PRO A 199 -3.48 -7.24 22.53
N GLU A 200 -2.83 -8.13 23.27
CA GLU A 200 -1.64 -7.79 24.06
C GLU A 200 -0.42 -7.50 23.17
N PHE A 201 -0.34 -8.17 22.02
CA PHE A 201 0.79 -8.08 21.12
C PHE A 201 0.52 -7.24 19.86
N LEU A 202 -0.75 -7.01 19.53
CA LEU A 202 -1.20 -6.28 18.34
C LEU A 202 -2.08 -5.09 18.74
N ASP A 203 -1.80 -3.93 18.15
CA ASP A 203 -2.56 -2.70 18.38
C ASP A 203 -3.91 -2.71 17.64
N VAL A 204 -4.05 -3.55 16.61
CA VAL A 204 -5.25 -3.77 15.81
C VAL A 204 -5.50 -5.27 15.69
N VAL A 205 -6.73 -5.71 15.98
CA VAL A 205 -7.15 -7.13 15.92
C VAL A 205 -8.35 -7.37 15.01
N ASP A 206 -8.85 -6.33 14.34
CA ASP A 206 -10.01 -6.42 13.45
C ASP A 206 -9.57 -6.51 11.98
N PHE A 207 -9.80 -7.66 11.35
CA PHE A 207 -9.41 -7.92 9.97
C PHE A 207 -10.21 -7.07 8.97
N ASP A 208 -9.53 -6.42 8.01
CA ASP A 208 -10.19 -5.75 6.90
C ASP A 208 -10.49 -6.71 5.74
N PHE A 209 -11.77 -6.93 5.49
CA PHE A 209 -12.23 -7.79 4.39
C PHE A 209 -11.71 -7.34 3.02
N ALA A 210 -11.63 -6.03 2.77
CA ALA A 210 -11.23 -5.52 1.47
C ALA A 210 -9.74 -5.79 1.19
N THR A 211 -8.90 -5.70 2.20
CA THR A 211 -7.46 -5.99 2.13
C THR A 211 -7.22 -7.47 1.84
N LEU A 212 -7.86 -8.37 2.59
CA LEU A 212 -7.74 -9.82 2.36
C LEU A 212 -8.33 -10.22 0.99
N ALA A 213 -9.51 -9.70 0.63
CA ALA A 213 -10.15 -10.00 -0.66
C ALA A 213 -9.27 -9.58 -1.85
N ARG A 214 -8.54 -8.46 -1.75
CA ARG A 214 -7.60 -8.00 -2.78
C ARG A 214 -6.40 -8.93 -2.89
N ARG A 215 -5.82 -9.35 -1.77
CA ARG A 215 -4.72 -10.34 -1.76
C ARG A 215 -5.15 -11.65 -2.42
N LEU A 216 -6.31 -12.16 -2.05
CA LEU A 216 -6.86 -13.41 -2.58
C LEU A 216 -7.20 -13.33 -4.07
N GLN A 217 -7.72 -12.19 -4.53
CA GLN A 217 -7.91 -11.94 -5.96
C GLN A 217 -6.59 -11.98 -6.73
N THR A 218 -5.53 -11.37 -6.17
CA THR A 218 -4.19 -11.41 -6.77
C THR A 218 -3.65 -12.84 -6.85
N VAL A 219 -3.80 -13.62 -5.79
CA VAL A 219 -3.40 -15.05 -5.76
C VAL A 219 -4.13 -15.83 -6.84
N ALA A 220 -5.44 -15.62 -7.01
CA ALA A 220 -6.22 -16.33 -8.03
C ALA A 220 -5.77 -15.98 -9.47
N PHE A 221 -5.22 -14.78 -9.72
CA PHE A 221 -4.56 -14.46 -11.00
C PHE A 221 -3.19 -15.13 -11.17
N LEU A 222 -2.43 -15.28 -10.08
CA LEU A 222 -1.09 -15.85 -10.11
C LEU A 222 -1.08 -17.37 -10.25
N VAL A 223 -2.15 -18.04 -9.82
CA VAL A 223 -2.30 -19.49 -9.89
C VAL A 223 -3.53 -19.83 -10.75
N PRO A 224 -3.35 -20.00 -12.07
CA PRO A 224 -4.46 -20.19 -13.00
C PRO A 224 -5.31 -21.42 -12.66
N GLY A 225 -6.64 -21.24 -12.55
CA GLY A 225 -7.58 -22.31 -12.25
C GLY A 225 -7.85 -22.52 -10.75
N LEU A 226 -7.03 -21.96 -9.86
CA LEU A 226 -7.29 -21.98 -8.43
C LEU A 226 -8.56 -21.20 -8.09
N THR A 227 -9.46 -21.83 -7.35
CA THR A 227 -10.67 -21.20 -6.83
C THR A 227 -10.47 -20.76 -5.40
N VAL A 228 -10.66 -19.48 -5.13
CA VAL A 228 -10.47 -18.88 -3.80
C VAL A 228 -11.75 -18.20 -3.36
N ARG A 229 -12.27 -18.58 -2.20
CA ARG A 229 -13.47 -18.00 -1.59
C ARG A 229 -13.07 -17.17 -0.37
N ILE A 230 -13.69 -15.98 -0.19
CA ILE A 230 -13.60 -15.19 1.04
C ILE A 230 -15.00 -14.77 1.49
N ALA A 231 -15.29 -14.92 2.77
CA ALA A 231 -16.54 -14.47 3.38
C ALA A 231 -16.27 -13.70 4.70
N ASP A 232 -17.12 -12.71 4.99
CA ASP A 232 -17.12 -12.01 6.27
C ASP A 232 -18.44 -12.25 6.98
N GLU A 233 -18.38 -12.98 8.09
CA GLU A 233 -19.57 -13.33 8.88
C GLU A 233 -19.91 -12.30 9.95
N ARG A 234 -19.10 -11.27 10.14
CA ARG A 234 -19.37 -10.19 11.09
C ARG A 234 -20.53 -9.31 10.60
N GLY A 235 -21.07 -8.53 11.52
CA GLY A 235 -22.12 -7.57 11.22
C GLY A 235 -23.53 -8.16 11.14
N LYS A 236 -24.53 -7.26 11.25
CA LYS A 236 -25.97 -7.59 11.36
C LYS A 236 -26.70 -7.57 10.01
N LYS A 237 -26.06 -7.26 8.89
CA LYS A 237 -26.70 -7.18 7.56
C LYS A 237 -27.17 -8.56 7.10
N LYS A 238 -28.36 -8.62 6.46
CA LYS A 238 -28.94 -9.86 5.90
C LYS A 238 -28.04 -10.49 4.82
N LYS A 239 -27.31 -9.68 4.04
CA LYS A 239 -26.36 -10.14 3.02
C LYS A 239 -24.94 -9.77 3.49
N LYS A 240 -24.14 -10.79 3.80
CA LYS A 240 -22.77 -10.63 4.25
C LYS A 240 -21.83 -10.48 3.05
N PRO A 241 -20.69 -9.77 3.18
CA PRO A 241 -19.68 -9.70 2.13
C PRO A 241 -19.12 -11.08 1.83
N GLU A 242 -19.22 -11.49 0.58
CA GLU A 242 -18.68 -12.76 0.08
C GLU A 242 -18.15 -12.56 -1.34
N ARG A 243 -17.03 -13.18 -1.68
CA ARG A 243 -16.44 -13.16 -3.02
C ARG A 243 -15.79 -14.50 -3.31
N THR A 244 -15.89 -14.92 -4.56
CA THR A 244 -15.15 -16.07 -5.10
C THR A 244 -14.36 -15.61 -6.32
N TYR A 245 -13.12 -16.01 -6.39
CA TYR A 245 -12.20 -15.69 -7.48
C TYR A 245 -11.71 -16.97 -8.12
N CYS A 246 -11.72 -17.01 -9.45
CA CYS A 246 -11.10 -18.06 -10.24
C CYS A 246 -10.79 -17.49 -11.63
N TYR A 247 -9.53 -17.48 -12.03
CA TYR A 247 -9.07 -16.93 -13.30
C TYR A 247 -8.26 -17.99 -14.06
N LYS A 248 -8.71 -18.32 -15.27
CA LYS A 248 -8.05 -19.34 -16.09
C LYS A 248 -6.95 -18.78 -17.00
N GLY A 249 -7.05 -17.49 -17.35
CA GLY A 249 -6.07 -16.80 -18.19
C GLY A 249 -4.85 -16.25 -17.43
N GLY A 250 -4.82 -16.40 -16.12
CA GLY A 250 -3.65 -16.07 -15.29
C GLY A 250 -3.21 -14.62 -15.40
N LEU A 251 -1.91 -14.39 -15.60
CA LEU A 251 -1.35 -13.03 -15.69
C LEU A 251 -1.92 -12.21 -16.86
N THR A 252 -2.40 -12.85 -17.93
CA THR A 252 -3.05 -12.16 -19.04
C THR A 252 -4.34 -11.49 -18.59
N GLU A 253 -5.22 -12.23 -17.90
CA GLU A 253 -6.44 -11.67 -17.31
C GLU A 253 -6.12 -10.62 -16.23
N TYR A 254 -5.00 -10.77 -15.52
CA TYR A 254 -4.58 -9.79 -14.54
C TYR A 254 -4.21 -8.44 -15.17
N VAL A 255 -3.44 -8.45 -16.26
CA VAL A 255 -3.11 -7.22 -17.01
C VAL A 255 -4.38 -6.58 -17.61
N GLU A 256 -5.28 -7.38 -18.17
CA GLU A 256 -6.58 -6.90 -18.67
C GLU A 256 -7.44 -6.31 -17.53
N TYR A 257 -7.44 -6.93 -16.35
CA TYR A 257 -8.10 -6.41 -15.16
C TYR A 257 -7.53 -5.07 -14.70
N LEU A 258 -6.20 -4.91 -14.70
CA LEU A 258 -5.54 -3.65 -14.36
C LEU A 258 -5.87 -2.55 -15.38
N ASN A 259 -5.96 -2.92 -16.66
CA ASN A 259 -6.23 -2.00 -17.77
C ASN A 259 -7.73 -1.81 -18.11
N ARG A 260 -8.65 -2.47 -17.38
CA ARG A 260 -10.10 -2.46 -17.67
C ARG A 260 -10.72 -1.07 -17.87
N ASP A 261 -10.08 -0.07 -17.35
CA ASP A 261 -10.53 1.33 -17.41
C ASP A 261 -9.62 2.22 -18.28
N ARG A 262 -8.65 1.64 -18.98
CA ARG A 262 -7.69 2.32 -19.85
C ARG A 262 -7.95 1.91 -21.29
N LYS A 263 -7.59 2.77 -22.24
CA LYS A 263 -7.64 2.40 -23.65
C LYS A 263 -6.33 1.75 -24.03
N GLU A 264 -6.38 0.45 -24.28
CA GLU A 264 -5.21 -0.34 -24.69
C GLU A 264 -4.73 0.02 -26.09
N LEU A 265 -3.42 -0.03 -26.30
CA LEU A 265 -2.81 0.17 -27.61
C LEU A 265 -2.68 -1.13 -28.41
N HIS A 266 -2.61 -2.28 -27.76
CA HIS A 266 -2.46 -3.59 -28.36
C HIS A 266 -2.93 -4.68 -27.40
N PRO A 267 -3.22 -5.90 -27.85
CA PRO A 267 -3.47 -7.05 -26.97
C PRO A 267 -2.29 -7.35 -26.05
N PRO A 268 -2.48 -7.95 -24.89
CA PRO A 268 -1.39 -8.33 -23.98
C PRO A 268 -0.28 -9.11 -24.68
N ILE A 269 0.96 -8.85 -24.30
CA ILE A 269 2.14 -9.57 -24.76
C ILE A 269 2.60 -10.48 -23.64
N LYS A 270 2.40 -11.78 -23.79
CA LYS A 270 2.90 -12.80 -22.86
C LYS A 270 4.29 -13.27 -23.27
N ILE A 271 5.19 -13.39 -22.30
CA ILE A 271 6.54 -13.92 -22.40
C ILE A 271 6.71 -14.93 -21.28
N GLU A 272 7.17 -16.11 -21.61
CA GLU A 272 7.50 -17.20 -20.71
C GLU A 272 8.91 -17.68 -21.01
N GLY A 273 9.63 -18.15 -20.02
CA GLY A 273 10.95 -18.75 -20.18
C GLY A 273 11.47 -19.36 -18.90
N ASP A 274 12.24 -20.41 -19.07
CA ASP A 274 12.96 -21.06 -17.98
C ASP A 274 14.40 -20.53 -17.96
N THR A 275 14.94 -20.37 -16.76
CA THR A 275 16.33 -19.98 -16.54
C THR A 275 17.22 -21.21 -16.41
N GLU A 276 18.53 -21.03 -16.50
CA GLU A 276 19.51 -22.12 -16.40
C GLU A 276 19.49 -22.83 -15.03
N ASP A 277 19.08 -22.11 -13.98
CA ASP A 277 18.93 -22.65 -12.62
C ASP A 277 17.55 -23.30 -12.37
N GLY A 278 16.72 -23.40 -13.40
CA GLY A 278 15.38 -23.98 -13.35
C GLY A 278 14.31 -23.04 -12.76
N SER A 279 14.61 -21.76 -12.60
CA SER A 279 13.59 -20.76 -12.25
C SER A 279 12.69 -20.49 -13.45
N GLN A 280 11.41 -20.24 -13.20
CA GLN A 280 10.41 -19.94 -14.23
C GLN A 280 10.07 -18.46 -14.22
N VAL A 281 10.06 -17.86 -15.39
CA VAL A 281 9.71 -16.45 -15.59
C VAL A 281 8.44 -16.38 -16.41
N GLU A 282 7.44 -15.70 -15.89
CA GLU A 282 6.25 -15.31 -16.64
C GLU A 282 6.08 -13.80 -16.57
N LEU A 283 5.91 -13.17 -17.72
CA LEU A 283 5.71 -11.73 -17.87
C LEU A 283 4.58 -11.48 -18.85
N VAL A 284 3.63 -10.66 -18.45
CA VAL A 284 2.64 -10.10 -19.36
C VAL A 284 2.70 -8.60 -19.33
N LEU A 285 2.73 -7.96 -20.49
CA LEU A 285 2.79 -6.52 -20.61
C LEU A 285 1.83 -5.98 -21.68
N GLN A 286 1.33 -4.77 -21.46
CA GLN A 286 0.42 -4.07 -22.37
C GLN A 286 0.61 -2.57 -22.25
N TYR A 287 0.69 -1.86 -23.39
CA TYR A 287 0.69 -0.41 -23.41
C TYR A 287 -0.72 0.16 -23.56
N HIS A 288 -0.94 1.31 -22.95
CA HIS A 288 -2.20 2.06 -22.99
C HIS A 288 -1.95 3.55 -23.26
N ASN A 289 -3.03 4.32 -23.43
CA ASN A 289 -2.96 5.72 -23.83
C ASN A 289 -2.65 6.71 -22.69
N SER A 290 -2.73 6.30 -21.40
CA SER A 290 -2.33 7.18 -20.28
C SER A 290 -0.81 7.23 -20.13
N GLU A 291 -0.27 8.18 -19.36
CA GLU A 291 1.16 8.29 -19.09
C GLU A 291 1.62 7.46 -17.89
N ASP A 292 0.67 6.87 -17.14
CA ASP A 292 0.95 6.12 -15.91
C ASP A 292 1.70 4.83 -16.21
N GLU A 293 2.68 4.53 -15.35
CA GLU A 293 3.37 3.24 -15.30
C GLU A 293 2.75 2.40 -14.19
N GLU A 294 2.49 1.13 -14.48
CA GLU A 294 2.05 0.14 -13.49
C GLU A 294 2.80 -1.17 -13.68
N ILE A 295 3.85 -1.37 -12.87
CA ILE A 295 4.64 -2.61 -12.88
C ILE A 295 4.40 -3.32 -11.56
N VAL A 296 3.77 -4.48 -11.63
CA VAL A 296 3.49 -5.34 -10.48
C VAL A 296 4.38 -6.57 -10.58
N SER A 297 5.10 -6.90 -9.51
CA SER A 297 6.04 -8.01 -9.53
C SER A 297 5.88 -8.95 -8.35
N PHE A 298 6.14 -10.23 -8.63
CA PHE A 298 6.00 -11.33 -7.68
C PHE A 298 7.19 -12.28 -7.77
N VAL A 299 7.52 -12.86 -6.62
CA VAL A 299 8.47 -13.98 -6.51
C VAL A 299 7.82 -15.07 -5.68
N ASN A 300 7.61 -16.27 -6.25
CA ASN A 300 6.87 -17.37 -5.61
C ASN A 300 5.51 -16.89 -5.06
N THR A 301 4.75 -16.16 -5.87
CA THR A 301 3.48 -15.48 -5.53
C THR A 301 3.56 -14.35 -4.50
N ILE A 302 4.69 -14.12 -3.84
CA ILE A 302 4.88 -13.05 -2.88
C ILE A 302 5.05 -11.72 -3.64
N PRO A 303 4.27 -10.67 -3.32
CA PRO A 303 4.44 -9.38 -3.96
C PRO A 303 5.76 -8.72 -3.55
N THR A 304 6.45 -8.14 -4.55
CA THR A 304 7.68 -7.38 -4.35
C THR A 304 7.46 -5.91 -4.74
N PRO A 305 6.77 -5.12 -3.90
CA PRO A 305 6.41 -3.74 -4.23
C PRO A 305 7.62 -2.83 -4.46
N ASP A 306 8.75 -3.11 -3.79
CA ASP A 306 10.00 -2.37 -3.99
C ASP A 306 10.82 -2.92 -5.17
N GLY A 307 10.24 -3.85 -5.95
CA GLY A 307 10.85 -4.47 -7.10
C GLY A 307 12.01 -5.38 -6.74
N GLY A 308 13.18 -5.13 -7.34
CA GLY A 308 14.39 -5.92 -7.14
C GLY A 308 15.10 -6.25 -8.45
N LYS A 309 16.02 -7.21 -8.42
CA LYS A 309 16.87 -7.57 -9.55
C LYS A 309 16.09 -8.06 -10.78
N HIS A 310 14.99 -8.79 -10.60
CA HIS A 310 14.11 -9.24 -11.69
C HIS A 310 13.45 -8.06 -12.42
N VAL A 311 12.95 -7.05 -11.68
CA VAL A 311 12.37 -5.83 -12.27
C VAL A 311 13.45 -5.00 -12.97
N ALA A 312 14.66 -4.90 -12.41
CA ALA A 312 15.78 -4.21 -13.03
C ALA A 312 16.19 -4.88 -14.36
N GLY A 313 16.24 -6.22 -14.40
CA GLY A 313 16.47 -7.00 -15.61
C GLY A 313 15.42 -6.75 -16.68
N PHE A 314 14.13 -6.79 -16.29
CA PHE A 314 13.01 -6.47 -17.18
C PHE A 314 13.10 -5.06 -17.78
N ARG A 315 13.28 -4.02 -16.96
CA ARG A 315 13.39 -2.62 -17.42
C ARG A 315 14.55 -2.42 -18.39
N SER A 316 15.69 -3.01 -18.10
CA SER A 316 16.88 -2.97 -18.96
C SER A 316 16.63 -3.66 -20.30
N ALA A 317 16.04 -4.87 -20.29
CA ALA A 317 15.69 -5.62 -21.48
C ALA A 317 14.69 -4.89 -22.37
N LEU A 318 13.60 -4.37 -21.78
CA LEU A 318 12.57 -3.62 -22.47
C LEU A 318 13.16 -2.42 -23.20
N THR A 319 13.98 -1.62 -22.48
CA THR A 319 14.62 -0.43 -23.04
C THR A 319 15.55 -0.79 -24.21
N LYS A 320 16.37 -1.83 -24.03
CA LYS A 320 17.30 -2.29 -25.07
C LYS A 320 16.57 -2.85 -26.31
N ALA A 321 15.51 -3.65 -26.12
CA ALA A 321 14.74 -4.22 -27.22
C ALA A 321 14.02 -3.14 -28.05
N ILE A 322 13.42 -2.14 -27.39
CA ILE A 322 12.74 -1.02 -28.05
C ILE A 322 13.75 -0.19 -28.86
N ASN A 323 14.88 0.19 -28.25
CA ASN A 323 15.92 0.98 -28.94
C ASN A 323 16.54 0.21 -30.11
N MET A 324 16.82 -1.08 -29.96
CA MET A 324 17.36 -1.92 -31.02
C MET A 324 16.39 -1.98 -32.22
N PHE A 325 15.11 -2.28 -31.96
CA PHE A 325 14.10 -2.31 -32.99
C PHE A 325 13.89 -0.95 -33.67
N ALA A 326 13.90 0.14 -32.88
CA ALA A 326 13.77 1.51 -33.41
C ALA A 326 14.94 1.86 -34.34
N ALA A 327 16.16 1.48 -33.98
CA ALA A 327 17.35 1.67 -34.82
C ALA A 327 17.29 0.82 -36.11
N GLU A 328 16.97 -0.50 -36.00
CA GLU A 328 16.81 -1.39 -37.14
C GLU A 328 15.79 -0.87 -38.18
N LYS A 329 14.69 -0.30 -37.70
CA LYS A 329 13.62 0.22 -38.57
C LYS A 329 13.76 1.71 -38.90
N LYS A 330 14.87 2.34 -38.48
CA LYS A 330 15.18 3.78 -38.73
C LYS A 330 14.04 4.68 -38.30
N LEU A 331 13.45 4.41 -37.10
CA LEU A 331 12.33 5.18 -36.55
C LEU A 331 12.79 6.40 -35.75
N LEU A 332 14.06 6.45 -35.35
CA LEU A 332 14.65 7.57 -34.62
C LEU A 332 15.12 8.67 -35.58
N LYS A 333 14.77 9.92 -35.29
CA LYS A 333 15.30 11.11 -35.96
C LYS A 333 16.53 11.62 -35.23
N LYS A 334 17.32 12.49 -35.89
CA LYS A 334 18.47 13.14 -35.23
C LYS A 334 17.99 13.95 -34.01
N GLY A 335 18.47 13.55 -32.83
CA GLY A 335 18.09 14.16 -31.55
C GLY A 335 16.96 13.44 -30.79
N ASP A 336 16.35 12.41 -31.36
CA ASP A 336 15.46 11.53 -30.61
C ASP A 336 16.31 10.57 -29.73
N ASP A 337 15.99 10.46 -28.45
CA ASP A 337 16.50 9.46 -27.52
C ASP A 337 15.34 8.80 -26.77
N ILE A 338 15.41 7.51 -26.52
CA ILE A 338 14.43 6.78 -25.74
C ILE A 338 15.15 6.22 -24.50
N THR A 339 14.81 6.77 -23.34
CA THR A 339 15.33 6.33 -22.04
C THR A 339 14.44 5.27 -21.40
N GLY A 340 14.90 4.65 -20.31
CA GLY A 340 14.10 3.69 -19.54
C GLY A 340 12.76 4.24 -19.05
N ARG A 341 12.69 5.52 -18.70
CA ARG A 341 11.43 6.18 -18.31
C ARG A 341 10.45 6.33 -19.47
N ASP A 342 10.97 6.57 -20.67
CA ASP A 342 10.12 6.71 -21.85
C ASP A 342 9.54 5.36 -22.27
N THR A 343 10.28 4.27 -22.03
CA THR A 343 9.82 2.91 -22.34
C THR A 343 8.78 2.36 -21.36
N THR A 344 8.69 2.92 -20.16
CA THR A 344 7.69 2.49 -19.17
C THR A 344 6.47 3.41 -19.11
N ALA A 345 6.50 4.56 -19.80
CA ALA A 345 5.37 5.47 -19.86
C ALA A 345 4.16 4.85 -20.58
N GLY A 346 3.04 4.71 -19.87
CA GLY A 346 1.82 4.05 -20.35
C GLY A 346 1.95 2.53 -20.45
N LEU A 347 2.80 1.93 -19.63
CA LEU A 347 3.02 0.49 -19.54
C LEU A 347 2.32 -0.09 -18.32
N THR A 348 1.50 -1.11 -18.52
CA THR A 348 1.13 -2.07 -17.48
C THR A 348 1.90 -3.35 -17.71
N ALA A 349 2.61 -3.84 -16.68
CA ALA A 349 3.33 -5.10 -16.72
C ALA A 349 3.16 -5.87 -15.41
N VAL A 350 2.94 -7.18 -15.52
CA VAL A 350 2.92 -8.09 -14.37
C VAL A 350 4.01 -9.13 -14.58
N LEU A 351 4.93 -9.22 -13.61
CA LEU A 351 6.04 -10.14 -13.59
C LEU A 351 5.84 -11.18 -12.49
N SER A 352 6.00 -12.46 -12.82
CA SER A 352 6.05 -13.55 -11.85
C SER A 352 7.32 -14.36 -12.08
N VAL A 353 8.10 -14.55 -11.01
CA VAL A 353 9.28 -15.41 -11.04
C VAL A 353 9.09 -16.50 -9.99
N ASN A 354 9.12 -17.76 -10.43
CA ASN A 354 9.11 -18.91 -9.53
C ASN A 354 10.53 -19.47 -9.45
N MET A 355 11.13 -19.41 -8.26
CA MET A 355 12.52 -19.84 -8.04
C MET A 355 12.68 -20.60 -6.71
N ARG A 356 13.70 -21.45 -6.61
CA ARG A 356 13.87 -22.34 -5.46
C ARG A 356 14.29 -21.61 -4.19
N ASP A 357 15.27 -20.74 -4.26
CA ASP A 357 15.87 -20.07 -3.11
C ASP A 357 15.98 -18.56 -3.36
N PRO A 358 14.86 -17.80 -3.33
CA PRO A 358 14.90 -16.37 -3.52
C PRO A 358 15.54 -15.66 -2.31
N GLN A 359 16.57 -14.87 -2.57
CA GLN A 359 17.20 -14.02 -1.57
C GLN A 359 16.50 -12.66 -1.55
N PHE A 360 15.83 -12.34 -0.46
CA PHE A 360 15.19 -11.04 -0.25
C PHE A 360 16.10 -10.12 0.58
N THR A 361 15.97 -8.80 0.38
CA THR A 361 16.75 -7.80 1.13
C THR A 361 16.31 -7.64 2.58
N SER A 362 15.08 -8.08 2.91
CA SER A 362 14.49 -7.98 4.25
C SER A 362 13.53 -9.13 4.53
N GLN A 363 13.19 -9.35 5.81
CA GLN A 363 12.21 -10.35 6.25
C GLN A 363 10.79 -10.09 5.68
N THR A 364 10.45 -8.83 5.41
CA THR A 364 9.16 -8.45 4.81
C THR A 364 9.04 -8.80 3.33
N LYS A 365 10.12 -9.32 2.72
CA LYS A 365 10.18 -9.83 1.34
C LYS A 365 9.76 -8.82 0.26
N THR A 366 9.87 -7.52 0.54
CA THR A 366 9.40 -6.46 -0.39
C THR A 366 10.27 -6.28 -1.61
N GLN A 367 11.53 -6.76 -1.58
CA GLN A 367 12.49 -6.61 -2.66
C GLN A 367 13.34 -7.86 -2.86
N LEU A 368 13.45 -8.33 -4.12
CA LEU A 368 14.32 -9.45 -4.48
C LEU A 368 15.77 -9.01 -4.65
N GLY A 369 16.68 -9.64 -3.89
CA GLY A 369 18.11 -9.39 -3.90
C GLY A 369 18.95 -10.33 -4.79
N SER A 370 18.41 -11.48 -5.21
CA SER A 370 19.14 -12.50 -6.02
C SER A 370 19.74 -11.89 -7.28
N ASP A 371 21.08 -11.80 -7.36
CA ASP A 371 21.77 -11.10 -8.45
C ASP A 371 21.64 -11.80 -9.81
N GLN A 372 21.66 -13.13 -9.82
CA GLN A 372 21.65 -13.94 -11.05
C GLN A 372 20.41 -13.70 -11.91
N ILE A 373 19.24 -13.52 -11.30
CA ILE A 373 17.97 -13.35 -12.01
C ILE A 373 17.95 -12.08 -12.88
N GLN A 374 18.77 -11.07 -12.60
CA GLN A 374 18.80 -9.84 -13.38
C GLN A 374 19.26 -10.08 -14.82
N GLY A 375 20.34 -10.83 -14.99
CA GLY A 375 20.88 -11.18 -16.31
C GLY A 375 19.98 -12.14 -17.08
N GLN A 376 19.45 -13.15 -16.38
CA GLN A 376 18.56 -14.16 -16.95
C GLN A 376 17.24 -13.52 -17.43
N MET A 377 16.60 -12.71 -16.60
CA MET A 377 15.41 -11.94 -16.95
C MET A 377 15.67 -11.02 -18.16
N HIS A 378 16.84 -10.32 -18.14
CA HIS A 378 17.22 -9.47 -19.29
C HIS A 378 17.27 -10.27 -20.60
N SER A 379 17.93 -11.43 -20.61
CA SER A 379 18.07 -12.23 -21.83
C SER A 379 16.73 -12.75 -22.34
N ILE A 380 15.94 -13.39 -21.45
CA ILE A 380 14.62 -13.94 -21.82
C ILE A 380 13.72 -12.86 -22.42
N VAL A 381 13.60 -11.72 -21.72
CA VAL A 381 12.70 -10.64 -22.14
C VAL A 381 13.18 -9.94 -23.40
N TYR A 382 14.50 -9.65 -23.51
CA TYR A 382 15.08 -9.01 -24.68
C TYR A 382 14.85 -9.82 -25.95
N ASP A 383 15.18 -11.11 -25.92
CA ASP A 383 15.09 -11.99 -27.09
C ASP A 383 13.63 -12.21 -27.51
N ALA A 384 12.73 -12.42 -26.55
CA ALA A 384 11.30 -12.58 -26.80
C ALA A 384 10.67 -11.33 -27.42
N LEU A 385 10.96 -10.14 -26.86
CA LEU A 385 10.43 -8.88 -27.37
C LEU A 385 10.96 -8.54 -28.76
N LEU A 386 12.27 -8.64 -28.96
CA LEU A 386 12.89 -8.30 -30.24
C LEU A 386 12.40 -9.25 -31.36
N THR A 387 12.30 -10.54 -31.06
CA THR A 387 11.72 -11.53 -31.96
C THR A 387 10.28 -11.21 -32.33
N ARG A 388 9.46 -10.84 -31.33
CA ARG A 388 8.05 -10.47 -31.51
C ARG A 388 7.91 -9.20 -32.35
N PHE A 389 8.73 -8.18 -32.09
CA PHE A 389 8.70 -6.93 -32.86
C PHE A 389 9.13 -7.14 -34.32
N ARG A 390 10.12 -7.99 -34.56
CA ARG A 390 10.55 -8.37 -35.93
C ARG A 390 9.46 -9.14 -36.66
N LYS A 391 8.75 -10.07 -36.00
CA LYS A 391 7.62 -10.81 -36.57
C LYS A 391 6.37 -9.95 -36.77
N ARG A 392 6.12 -8.99 -35.89
CA ARG A 392 4.93 -8.10 -35.93
C ARG A 392 5.35 -6.64 -35.98
N ILE A 393 5.92 -6.22 -37.14
CA ILE A 393 6.45 -4.86 -37.32
C ILE A 393 5.46 -3.75 -36.95
N PRO A 394 4.14 -3.82 -37.28
CA PRO A 394 3.19 -2.80 -36.86
C PRO A 394 3.08 -2.64 -35.33
N LEU A 395 3.15 -3.73 -34.58
CA LEU A 395 3.15 -3.72 -33.12
C LEU A 395 4.38 -2.98 -32.57
N GLY A 396 5.59 -3.37 -33.05
CA GLY A 396 6.83 -2.72 -32.63
C GLY A 396 6.83 -1.22 -32.95
N LYS A 397 6.37 -0.84 -34.16
CA LYS A 397 6.23 0.59 -34.55
C LYS A 397 5.28 1.34 -33.62
N LYS A 398 4.14 0.77 -33.26
CA LYS A 398 3.15 1.38 -32.35
C LYS A 398 3.74 1.64 -30.97
N ILE A 399 4.47 0.66 -30.41
CA ILE A 399 5.15 0.79 -29.12
C ILE A 399 6.27 1.86 -29.20
N VAL A 400 7.14 1.83 -30.21
CA VAL A 400 8.19 2.83 -30.39
C VAL A 400 7.59 4.24 -30.52
N THR A 401 6.50 4.41 -31.28
CA THR A 401 5.82 5.71 -31.43
C THR A 401 5.32 6.21 -30.08
N ARG A 402 4.78 5.32 -29.22
CA ARG A 402 4.35 5.67 -27.86
C ARG A 402 5.53 6.14 -27.00
N CYS A 403 6.66 5.41 -27.04
CA CYS A 403 7.88 5.77 -26.31
C CYS A 403 8.48 7.09 -26.81
N LEU A 404 8.46 7.35 -28.12
CA LEU A 404 8.91 8.62 -28.69
C LEU A 404 8.01 9.80 -28.27
N ALA A 405 6.70 9.57 -28.17
CA ALA A 405 5.78 10.60 -27.64
C ALA A 405 6.11 10.95 -26.18
N ALA A 406 6.42 9.92 -25.34
CA ALA A 406 6.87 10.12 -23.97
C ALA A 406 8.21 10.87 -23.89
N SER A 407 9.20 10.48 -24.72
CA SER A 407 10.49 11.18 -24.83
C SER A 407 10.32 12.65 -25.18
N ARG A 408 9.52 12.95 -26.21
CA ARG A 408 9.24 14.34 -26.63
C ARG A 408 8.52 15.14 -25.53
N ALA A 409 7.56 14.53 -24.82
CA ALA A 409 6.89 15.15 -23.68
C ALA A 409 7.90 15.44 -22.55
N ARG A 410 8.82 14.52 -22.24
CA ARG A 410 9.91 14.70 -21.27
C ARG A 410 10.82 15.86 -21.65
N HIS A 411 11.29 15.91 -22.92
CA HIS A 411 12.13 16.98 -23.42
C HIS A 411 11.42 18.36 -23.40
N ALA A 412 10.14 18.40 -23.80
CA ALA A 412 9.35 19.62 -23.72
C ALA A 412 9.18 20.10 -22.28
N ALA A 413 8.93 19.17 -21.34
CA ALA A 413 8.85 19.46 -19.91
C ALA A 413 10.19 19.96 -19.34
N ALA A 414 11.32 19.33 -19.73
CA ALA A 414 12.66 19.77 -19.32
C ALA A 414 12.99 21.17 -19.85
N LYS A 415 12.65 21.45 -21.13
CA LYS A 415 12.81 22.79 -21.73
C LYS A 415 11.95 23.83 -21.01
N ALA A 416 10.69 23.52 -20.71
CA ALA A 416 9.80 24.39 -19.95
C ALA A 416 10.35 24.67 -18.54
N ARG A 417 10.86 23.62 -17.85
CA ARG A 417 11.54 23.75 -16.54
C ARG A 417 12.77 24.63 -16.62
N SER A 418 13.64 24.43 -17.62
CA SER A 418 14.86 25.23 -17.76
C SER A 418 14.56 26.71 -18.04
N LEU A 419 13.46 27.02 -18.75
CA LEU A 419 12.98 28.37 -18.96
C LEU A 419 12.42 29.01 -17.68
N VAL A 420 11.70 28.23 -16.86
CA VAL A 420 11.23 28.68 -15.53
C VAL A 420 12.41 28.86 -14.59
N MET A 421 13.36 27.93 -14.54
CA MET A 421 14.59 28.03 -13.74
C MET A 421 15.50 29.19 -14.19
N ARG A 422 15.67 29.40 -15.49
CA ARG A 422 16.45 30.58 -16.01
C ARG A 422 15.77 31.89 -15.68
N ARG A 423 14.43 32.00 -15.80
CA ARG A 423 13.68 33.17 -15.33
C ARG A 423 13.77 33.32 -13.81
N SER A 424 13.64 32.25 -13.07
CA SER A 424 13.79 32.21 -11.61
C SER A 424 15.23 32.53 -11.19
N ALA A 425 16.27 32.06 -11.91
CA ALA A 425 17.67 32.39 -11.62
C ALA A 425 18.06 33.87 -11.99
N LEU A 426 17.32 34.49 -12.90
CA LEU A 426 17.42 35.92 -13.20
C LEU A 426 16.52 36.80 -12.31
N GLU A 427 15.48 36.18 -11.67
CA GLU A 427 14.53 36.78 -10.73
C GLU A 427 14.74 36.28 -9.27
N VAL A 428 15.87 35.63 -8.99
CA VAL A 428 16.21 34.99 -7.68
C VAL A 428 16.39 35.97 -6.52
N ASP A 429 16.20 37.26 -6.76
CA ASP A 429 16.05 38.22 -5.65
C ASP A 429 14.60 38.39 -5.15
N GLU A 430 13.59 37.79 -5.78
CA GLU A 430 12.20 37.89 -5.28
C GLU A 430 11.55 36.51 -5.09
N LEU A 431 11.61 36.02 -3.85
CA LEU A 431 10.63 35.05 -3.31
C LEU A 431 9.21 35.56 -3.63
N PRO A 432 8.20 34.66 -3.82
CA PRO A 432 6.83 35.11 -4.04
C PRO A 432 6.48 36.23 -3.07
N GLY A 433 6.18 37.45 -3.55
CA GLY A 433 5.97 38.60 -2.68
C GLY A 433 4.88 38.45 -1.63
N LYS A 434 4.11 37.34 -1.72
CA LYS A 434 3.13 36.90 -0.72
C LYS A 434 3.68 35.95 0.35
N LEU A 435 4.87 35.37 0.17
CA LEU A 435 5.50 34.49 1.14
C LEU A 435 5.99 35.31 2.36
N ALA A 436 5.56 34.91 3.55
CA ALA A 436 6.16 35.37 4.78
C ALA A 436 7.14 34.32 5.29
N ASP A 437 8.43 34.52 5.02
CA ASP A 437 9.50 33.55 5.30
C ASP A 437 9.87 33.51 6.79
N VAL A 438 10.62 32.47 7.18
CA VAL A 438 11.19 32.33 8.54
C VAL A 438 12.34 33.32 8.78
N ALA A 439 12.68 33.52 10.04
CA ALA A 439 13.84 34.36 10.41
C ALA A 439 15.16 33.75 9.90
N LYS A 440 16.07 34.59 9.48
CA LYS A 440 17.40 34.14 9.03
C LYS A 440 18.16 33.43 10.16
N GLY A 441 18.82 32.34 9.84
CA GLY A 441 19.64 31.56 10.78
C GLY A 441 18.92 30.43 11.53
N THR A 442 17.65 30.18 11.26
CA THR A 442 16.94 29.01 11.78
C THR A 442 17.34 27.75 11.00
N LEU A 443 17.52 26.63 11.70
CA LEU A 443 17.82 25.34 11.08
C LEU A 443 16.62 24.87 10.24
N THR A 444 16.89 24.46 9.00
CA THR A 444 15.85 24.04 8.05
C THR A 444 14.91 22.96 8.65
N ASP A 445 15.45 21.96 9.30
CA ASP A 445 14.68 20.85 9.87
C ASP A 445 13.69 21.25 10.97
N GLN A 446 13.90 22.42 11.58
CA GLN A 446 13.03 23.01 12.59
C GLN A 446 11.98 23.96 12.02
N THR A 447 11.82 24.02 10.68
CA THR A 447 10.93 24.99 10.03
C THR A 447 9.77 24.29 9.33
N THR A 448 8.61 24.95 9.35
CA THR A 448 7.39 24.49 8.67
C THR A 448 6.83 25.58 7.76
N LEU A 449 6.64 25.26 6.48
CA LEU A 449 5.91 26.09 5.53
C LEU A 449 4.43 25.78 5.61
N PHE A 450 3.60 26.71 6.07
CA PHE A 450 2.15 26.62 6.04
C PHE A 450 1.61 27.17 4.73
N ILE A 451 0.90 26.35 3.99
CA ILE A 451 0.13 26.74 2.81
C ILE A 451 -1.28 27.01 3.27
N VAL A 452 -1.72 28.28 3.16
CA VAL A 452 -2.95 28.77 3.77
C VAL A 452 -3.93 29.23 2.70
N GLU A 453 -5.22 28.95 2.88
CA GLU A 453 -6.28 29.40 1.98
C GLU A 453 -6.57 30.89 2.15
N GLY A 454 -6.45 31.66 1.05
CA GLY A 454 -6.84 33.06 0.99
C GLY A 454 -5.88 34.05 1.65
N ASP A 455 -5.92 35.30 1.15
CA ASP A 455 -5.09 36.38 1.68
C ASP A 455 -5.55 36.83 3.08
N SER A 456 -6.86 36.73 3.40
CA SER A 456 -7.43 37.12 4.69
C SER A 456 -6.92 36.23 5.82
N ALA A 457 -7.09 34.90 5.68
CA ALA A 457 -6.56 33.95 6.63
C ALA A 457 -5.03 34.01 6.68
N GLY A 458 -4.36 34.19 5.53
CA GLY A 458 -2.92 34.42 5.45
C GLY A 458 -2.44 35.61 6.26
N GLY A 459 -3.22 36.70 6.31
CA GLY A 459 -2.96 37.88 7.14
C GLY A 459 -2.98 37.58 8.65
N SER A 460 -4.02 36.90 9.12
CA SER A 460 -4.16 36.47 10.52
C SER A 460 -3.08 35.47 10.93
N CYS A 461 -2.77 34.49 10.05
CA CYS A 461 -1.70 33.52 10.28
C CYS A 461 -0.31 34.16 10.34
N LYS A 462 -0.02 35.16 9.49
CA LYS A 462 1.24 35.93 9.55
C LYS A 462 1.44 36.67 10.87
N GLN A 463 0.37 37.13 11.49
CA GLN A 463 0.42 37.80 12.80
C GLN A 463 0.50 36.79 13.96
N ALA A 464 -0.11 35.60 13.79
CA ALA A 464 -0.16 34.55 14.81
C ALA A 464 1.13 33.72 14.93
N ARG A 465 1.85 33.51 13.82
CA ARG A 465 2.97 32.59 13.69
C ARG A 465 4.17 32.91 14.60
N ASP A 466 4.98 31.95 14.95
CA ASP A 466 6.34 32.19 15.40
C ASP A 466 7.24 32.33 14.16
N ARG A 467 7.83 33.52 13.98
CA ARG A 467 8.65 33.85 12.81
C ARG A 467 9.95 33.05 12.74
N ARG A 468 10.38 32.42 13.83
CA ARG A 468 11.57 31.56 13.84
C ARG A 468 11.33 30.27 13.10
N TYR A 469 10.15 29.67 13.25
CA TYR A 469 9.88 28.31 12.81
C TYR A 469 8.85 28.21 11.69
N HIS A 470 7.96 29.21 11.54
CA HIS A 470 6.81 29.15 10.65
C HIS A 470 6.90 30.12 9.50
N ALA A 471 6.87 29.61 8.26
CA ALA A 471 6.66 30.38 7.04
C ALA A 471 5.19 30.27 6.59
N ILE A 472 4.62 31.34 6.01
CA ILE A 472 3.22 31.38 5.54
C ILE A 472 3.17 31.71 4.07
N LEU A 473 2.56 30.85 3.27
CA LEU A 473 2.28 31.05 1.85
C LEU A 473 0.75 31.04 1.62
N PRO A 474 0.08 32.20 1.49
CA PRO A 474 -1.34 32.23 1.15
C PRO A 474 -1.56 31.89 -0.32
N LEU A 475 -2.58 31.07 -0.59
CA LEU A 475 -3.04 30.73 -1.96
C LEU A 475 -4.28 31.57 -2.32
N ARG A 476 -4.35 32.05 -3.57
CA ARG A 476 -5.51 32.76 -4.08
C ARG A 476 -6.43 31.83 -4.86
N GLY A 477 -7.34 31.19 -4.15
CA GLY A 477 -8.32 30.27 -4.72
C GLY A 477 -7.78 28.88 -5.05
N LYS A 478 -8.58 28.11 -5.79
CA LYS A 478 -8.30 26.72 -6.13
C LYS A 478 -7.12 26.61 -7.10
N ILE A 479 -6.18 25.70 -6.81
CA ILE A 479 -5.05 25.42 -7.70
C ILE A 479 -5.49 24.51 -8.85
N LEU A 480 -4.68 24.47 -9.91
CA LEU A 480 -4.92 23.59 -11.03
C LEU A 480 -4.84 22.11 -10.63
N ASN A 481 -5.76 21.29 -11.11
CA ASN A 481 -5.71 19.84 -10.92
C ASN A 481 -4.55 19.23 -11.72
N THR A 482 -3.49 18.82 -11.03
CA THR A 482 -2.26 18.28 -11.62
C THR A 482 -2.39 16.84 -12.10
N GLU A 483 -3.48 16.14 -11.78
CA GLU A 483 -3.81 14.82 -12.35
C GLU A 483 -4.25 14.94 -13.82
N ARG A 484 -4.98 16.01 -14.17
CA ARG A 484 -5.49 16.23 -15.52
C ARG A 484 -4.58 17.09 -16.38
N ALA A 485 -3.81 17.96 -15.75
CA ALA A 485 -3.01 18.96 -16.47
C ALA A 485 -1.65 18.38 -16.84
N ARG A 486 -1.22 18.63 -18.09
CA ARG A 486 0.17 18.37 -18.47
C ARG A 486 1.13 19.20 -17.62
N LEU A 487 2.32 18.68 -17.36
CA LEU A 487 3.32 19.31 -16.47
C LEU A 487 3.64 20.76 -16.85
N ASN A 488 3.75 21.07 -18.14
CA ASN A 488 3.99 22.45 -18.61
C ASN A 488 2.84 23.40 -18.24
N LYS A 489 1.58 22.96 -18.35
CA LYS A 489 0.40 23.74 -17.95
C LYS A 489 0.35 23.89 -16.42
N ALA A 490 0.66 22.82 -15.67
CA ALA A 490 0.77 22.90 -14.22
C ALA A 490 1.82 23.92 -13.78
N LEU A 491 3.02 23.87 -14.35
CA LEU A 491 4.12 24.81 -14.06
C LEU A 491 3.90 26.23 -14.61
N SER A 492 2.94 26.44 -15.49
CA SER A 492 2.54 27.82 -15.93
C SER A 492 1.55 28.46 -14.95
N ASN A 493 0.86 27.65 -14.12
CA ASN A 493 -0.07 28.18 -13.11
C ASN A 493 0.66 28.99 -12.03
N ARG A 494 0.13 30.17 -11.69
CA ARG A 494 0.76 31.13 -10.77
C ARG A 494 0.91 30.57 -9.36
N GLU A 495 -0.11 29.87 -8.86
CA GLU A 495 -0.12 29.33 -7.49
C GLU A 495 0.83 28.12 -7.38
N VAL A 496 0.83 27.23 -8.39
CA VAL A 496 1.77 26.11 -8.47
C VAL A 496 3.22 26.62 -8.53
N LYS A 497 3.51 27.66 -9.34
CA LYS A 497 4.83 28.29 -9.36
C LYS A 497 5.24 28.82 -7.99
N ALA A 498 4.32 29.48 -7.28
CA ALA A 498 4.60 30.03 -5.97
C ALA A 498 4.93 28.91 -4.95
N ILE A 499 4.22 27.78 -4.98
CA ILE A 499 4.51 26.63 -4.13
C ILE A 499 5.89 26.03 -4.46
N VAL A 500 6.17 25.80 -5.76
CA VAL A 500 7.46 25.24 -6.22
C VAL A 500 8.62 26.15 -5.82
N ALA A 501 8.49 27.46 -6.03
CA ALA A 501 9.51 28.43 -5.64
C ALA A 501 9.71 28.53 -4.12
N ALA A 502 8.62 28.47 -3.33
CA ALA A 502 8.70 28.51 -1.89
C ALA A 502 9.40 27.25 -1.32
N ILE A 503 9.11 26.08 -1.85
CA ILE A 503 9.75 24.81 -1.40
C ILE A 503 11.21 24.73 -1.87
N GLY A 504 11.51 25.15 -3.10
CA GLY A 504 12.87 25.29 -3.62
C GLY A 504 13.59 23.99 -3.99
N ALA A 505 12.90 22.83 -3.97
CA ALA A 505 13.48 21.49 -4.13
C ALA A 505 13.30 20.87 -5.54
N GLY A 506 12.80 21.63 -6.52
CA GLY A 506 12.50 21.11 -7.85
C GLY A 506 11.12 20.47 -7.97
N VAL A 507 10.87 19.68 -9.04
CA VAL A 507 9.60 18.98 -9.28
C VAL A 507 9.79 17.68 -10.06
N GLY A 508 8.94 16.71 -9.82
CA GLY A 508 8.94 15.41 -10.51
C GLY A 508 10.23 14.65 -10.25
N ALA A 509 10.88 14.21 -11.32
CA ALA A 509 12.12 13.41 -11.21
C ALA A 509 13.34 14.20 -10.69
N ASP A 510 13.30 15.52 -10.77
CA ASP A 510 14.38 16.39 -10.30
C ASP A 510 14.10 16.95 -8.90
N PHE A 511 13.06 16.43 -8.21
CA PHE A 511 12.76 16.82 -6.84
C PHE A 511 13.78 16.19 -5.89
N ASP A 512 14.52 17.05 -5.18
CA ASP A 512 15.52 16.63 -4.19
C ASP A 512 15.11 17.13 -2.80
N VAL A 513 14.75 16.20 -1.92
CA VAL A 513 14.33 16.51 -0.54
C VAL A 513 15.43 17.26 0.23
N GLY A 514 16.70 16.97 -0.07
CA GLY A 514 17.84 17.67 0.55
C GLY A 514 17.93 19.16 0.19
N GLN A 515 17.27 19.60 -0.88
CA GLN A 515 17.24 21.01 -1.32
C GLN A 515 16.00 21.78 -0.81
N MET A 516 15.14 21.12 -0.02
CA MET A 516 13.97 21.80 0.55
C MET A 516 14.40 22.96 1.46
N ARG A 517 13.74 24.10 1.27
CA ARG A 517 13.99 25.30 2.11
C ARG A 517 13.41 25.20 3.51
N TYR A 518 12.45 24.29 3.71
CA TYR A 518 11.78 24.03 4.97
C TYR A 518 11.83 22.54 5.30
N GLY A 519 11.93 22.20 6.57
CA GLY A 519 11.90 20.81 7.02
C GLY A 519 10.58 20.11 6.73
N ARG A 520 9.47 20.88 6.71
CA ARG A 520 8.11 20.38 6.51
C ARG A 520 7.23 21.34 5.73
N VAL A 521 6.17 20.78 5.15
CA VAL A 521 5.08 21.53 4.51
C VAL A 521 3.77 21.13 5.20
N ALA A 522 3.02 22.11 5.70
CA ALA A 522 1.72 21.89 6.34
C ALA A 522 0.61 22.57 5.55
N ILE A 523 -0.45 21.83 5.22
CA ILE A 523 -1.66 22.36 4.59
C ILE A 523 -2.59 22.88 5.68
N LEU A 524 -2.99 24.14 5.61
CA LEU A 524 -3.92 24.78 6.54
C LEU A 524 -5.02 25.47 5.75
N VAL A 525 -6.17 24.83 5.64
CA VAL A 525 -7.35 25.31 4.89
C VAL A 525 -8.58 25.39 5.78
N ASP A 526 -9.60 26.08 5.32
CA ASP A 526 -10.87 26.21 6.01
C ASP A 526 -11.55 24.82 6.18
N ALA A 527 -12.34 24.67 7.23
CA ALA A 527 -13.05 23.41 7.52
C ALA A 527 -14.41 23.38 6.80
N ASP A 528 -14.42 23.68 5.51
CA ASP A 528 -15.59 23.65 4.65
C ASP A 528 -15.34 22.83 3.38
N VAL A 529 -16.33 22.74 2.50
CA VAL A 529 -16.25 21.96 1.25
C VAL A 529 -15.19 22.51 0.29
N ASP A 530 -15.00 23.84 0.23
CA ASP A 530 -14.00 24.47 -0.61
C ASP A 530 -12.59 24.22 -0.10
N GLY A 531 -12.38 24.31 1.22
CA GLY A 531 -11.11 23.98 1.87
C GLY A 531 -10.75 22.50 1.67
N ASP A 532 -11.71 21.57 1.78
CA ASP A 532 -11.48 20.16 1.50
C ASP A 532 -11.10 19.92 0.02
N HIS A 533 -11.70 20.67 -0.90
CA HIS A 533 -11.33 20.63 -2.31
C HIS A 533 -9.89 21.13 -2.53
N ILE A 534 -9.51 22.28 -1.95
CA ILE A 534 -8.15 22.81 -2.04
C ILE A 534 -7.13 21.83 -1.45
N LYS A 535 -7.43 21.24 -0.30
CA LYS A 535 -6.61 20.21 0.34
C LYS A 535 -6.39 19.01 -0.58
N THR A 536 -7.44 18.53 -1.25
CA THR A 536 -7.36 17.41 -2.19
C THR A 536 -6.52 17.75 -3.43
N LEU A 537 -6.65 18.96 -3.97
CA LEU A 537 -5.82 19.46 -5.06
C LEU A 537 -4.33 19.56 -4.65
N LEU A 538 -4.04 20.01 -3.42
CA LEU A 538 -2.68 20.07 -2.88
C LEU A 538 -2.09 18.68 -2.68
N TYR A 539 -2.86 17.71 -2.15
CA TYR A 539 -2.43 16.32 -2.07
C TYR A 539 -2.07 15.77 -3.45
N THR A 540 -2.91 16.04 -4.46
CA THR A 540 -2.68 15.61 -5.84
C THR A 540 -1.39 16.24 -6.40
N LEU A 541 -1.16 17.52 -6.17
CA LEU A 541 0.05 18.22 -6.58
C LEU A 541 1.30 17.61 -5.96
N PHE A 542 1.33 17.44 -4.64
CA PHE A 542 2.47 16.85 -3.94
C PHE A 542 2.71 15.42 -4.34
N TRP A 543 1.65 14.63 -4.47
CA TRP A 543 1.71 13.24 -4.92
C TRP A 543 2.29 13.08 -6.32
N ARG A 544 1.93 13.97 -7.25
CA ARG A 544 2.37 13.89 -8.65
C ARG A 544 3.69 14.59 -8.94
N LEU A 545 3.97 15.69 -8.26
CA LEU A 545 5.13 16.54 -8.57
C LEU A 545 6.23 16.54 -7.51
N MET A 546 5.96 16.11 -6.27
CA MET A 546 6.89 16.19 -5.15
C MET A 546 6.82 14.91 -4.29
N ARG A 547 6.71 13.75 -4.94
CA ARG A 547 6.49 12.45 -4.31
C ARG A 547 7.50 12.12 -3.20
N PRO A 548 8.83 12.35 -3.35
CA PRO A 548 9.79 12.02 -2.30
C PRO A 548 9.52 12.75 -0.98
N MET A 549 8.97 13.98 -1.03
CA MET A 549 8.57 14.71 0.18
C MET A 549 7.46 13.99 0.96
N VAL A 550 6.51 13.35 0.25
CA VAL A 550 5.42 12.58 0.86
C VAL A 550 5.96 11.28 1.45
N ASP A 551 6.81 10.58 0.70
CA ASP A 551 7.41 9.31 1.11
C ASP A 551 8.32 9.45 2.34
N GLU A 552 9.06 10.56 2.46
CA GLU A 552 9.85 10.89 3.66
C GLU A 552 9.02 11.44 4.83
N GLY A 553 7.70 11.57 4.66
CA GLY A 553 6.79 12.04 5.71
C GLY A 553 6.97 13.50 6.07
N ARG A 554 7.37 14.36 5.12
CA ARG A 554 7.53 15.81 5.31
C ARG A 554 6.27 16.61 4.97
N LEU A 555 5.18 15.95 4.57
CA LEU A 555 3.87 16.57 4.33
C LEU A 555 2.95 16.39 5.53
N TYR A 556 2.31 17.48 5.95
CA TYR A 556 1.43 17.55 7.11
C TYR A 556 0.12 18.27 6.78
N VAL A 557 -0.88 18.06 7.61
CA VAL A 557 -2.13 18.83 7.66
C VAL A 557 -2.27 19.45 9.03
N ALA A 558 -2.44 20.75 9.07
CA ALA A 558 -2.77 21.46 10.31
C ALA A 558 -4.29 21.55 10.47
N ARG A 559 -4.78 21.19 11.64
CA ARG A 559 -6.20 21.24 12.00
C ARG A 559 -6.46 22.47 12.86
N ALA A 560 -7.32 23.36 12.39
CA ALA A 560 -7.87 24.45 13.21
C ALA A 560 -9.08 23.93 14.00
N PRO A 561 -9.37 24.48 15.19
CA PRO A 561 -10.55 24.11 15.94
C PRO A 561 -11.84 24.52 15.22
N LEU A 562 -12.87 23.67 15.31
CA LEU A 562 -14.20 23.95 14.76
C LEU A 562 -15.04 24.76 15.74
N TYR A 563 -14.79 24.65 17.04
CA TYR A 563 -15.58 25.26 18.11
C TYR A 563 -14.72 25.90 19.18
N LEU A 564 -15.20 27.01 19.69
CA LEU A 564 -14.79 27.57 20.96
C LEU A 564 -15.98 27.52 21.90
N LEU A 565 -15.85 26.79 23.03
CA LEU A 565 -16.83 26.66 24.06
C LEU A 565 -16.43 27.54 25.27
N ARG A 566 -17.37 28.23 25.84
CA ARG A 566 -17.16 29.06 27.06
C ARG A 566 -18.29 28.84 28.07
N LYS A 567 -17.93 28.61 29.31
CA LYS A 567 -18.92 28.54 30.43
C LYS A 567 -18.33 29.20 31.67
N GLY A 568 -18.86 30.37 32.05
CA GLY A 568 -18.27 31.17 33.11
C GLY A 568 -16.85 31.60 32.80
N LYS A 569 -15.87 31.12 33.59
CA LYS A 569 -14.43 31.35 33.36
C LYS A 569 -13.73 30.27 32.53
N ALA A 570 -14.39 29.13 32.29
CA ALA A 570 -13.85 28.05 31.50
C ALA A 570 -13.96 28.37 30.02
N SER A 571 -12.88 28.07 29.27
CA SER A 571 -12.83 28.22 27.82
C SER A 571 -12.06 27.03 27.25
N GLN A 572 -12.62 26.37 26.24
CA GLN A 572 -12.00 25.21 25.61
C GLN A 572 -12.28 25.16 24.10
N TYR A 573 -11.28 24.76 23.31
CA TYR A 573 -11.44 24.51 21.90
C TYR A 573 -11.83 23.06 21.66
N ALA A 574 -12.65 22.80 20.62
CA ALA A 574 -12.98 21.47 20.17
C ALA A 574 -12.77 21.36 18.63
N TYR A 575 -12.18 20.28 18.20
CA TYR A 575 -11.77 20.05 16.79
C TYR A 575 -12.76 19.14 16.07
N THR A 576 -13.65 18.46 16.80
CA THR A 576 -14.70 17.59 16.26
C THR A 576 -16.03 17.82 16.97
N GLU A 577 -17.13 17.37 16.36
CA GLU A 577 -18.45 17.35 17.00
C GLU A 577 -18.44 16.51 18.30
N THR A 578 -17.78 15.36 18.24
CA THR A 578 -17.67 14.45 19.40
C THR A 578 -16.90 15.10 20.56
N GLU A 579 -15.83 15.84 20.27
CA GLU A 579 -15.11 16.60 21.30
C GLU A 579 -15.98 17.71 21.90
N ARG A 580 -16.75 18.41 21.05
CA ARG A 580 -17.70 19.42 21.53
C ARG A 580 -18.71 18.82 22.51
N GLU A 581 -19.31 17.68 22.15
CA GLU A 581 -20.26 16.96 23.00
C GLU A 581 -19.62 16.54 24.32
N ARG A 582 -18.44 15.93 24.25
CA ARG A 582 -17.68 15.52 25.45
C ARG A 582 -17.42 16.70 26.39
N VAL A 583 -16.94 17.83 25.88
CA VAL A 583 -16.68 19.03 26.70
C VAL A 583 -17.96 19.56 27.33
N LEU A 584 -19.08 19.56 26.62
CA LEU A 584 -20.38 19.97 27.17
C LEU A 584 -20.85 19.02 28.27
N ASP A 585 -20.67 17.72 28.11
CA ASP A 585 -21.02 16.72 29.13
C ASP A 585 -20.15 16.87 30.39
N GLU A 586 -18.82 17.06 30.22
CA GLU A 586 -17.90 17.34 31.32
C GLU A 586 -18.32 18.61 32.13
N TRP A 587 -18.90 19.58 31.44
CA TRP A 587 -19.40 20.82 32.06
C TRP A 587 -20.84 20.69 32.60
N GLY A 588 -21.44 19.49 32.60
CA GLY A 588 -22.79 19.26 33.11
C GLY A 588 -23.90 19.73 32.15
N GLY A 589 -23.65 19.66 30.87
CA GLY A 589 -24.60 19.98 29.81
C GLY A 589 -24.46 21.38 29.20
N PRO A 590 -25.21 21.69 28.14
CA PRO A 590 -25.06 22.91 27.33
C PRO A 590 -25.63 24.16 28.04
N LYS A 591 -26.37 24.02 29.15
CA LYS A 591 -27.01 25.15 29.83
C LYS A 591 -25.95 26.11 30.37
N GLY A 592 -26.03 27.38 29.92
CA GLY A 592 -25.07 28.43 30.28
C GLY A 592 -23.73 28.39 29.55
N ALA A 593 -23.54 27.50 28.59
CA ALA A 593 -22.39 27.49 27.71
C ALA A 593 -22.66 28.35 26.48
N THR A 594 -21.67 29.11 26.06
CA THR A 594 -21.65 29.79 24.75
C THR A 594 -20.78 28.96 23.79
N ILE A 595 -21.33 28.62 22.62
CA ILE A 595 -20.64 27.84 21.58
C ILE A 595 -20.46 28.75 20.39
N GLN A 596 -19.22 29.05 20.03
CA GLN A 596 -18.85 29.74 18.81
C GLN A 596 -18.34 28.70 17.83
N ARG A 597 -18.99 28.57 16.65
CA ARG A 597 -18.51 27.75 15.54
C ARG A 597 -17.68 28.59 14.60
N TYR A 598 -16.51 28.09 14.20
CA TYR A 598 -15.69 28.69 13.17
C TYR A 598 -15.99 28.01 11.82
N LYS A 599 -16.34 28.77 10.80
CA LYS A 599 -16.55 28.29 9.43
C LYS A 599 -15.28 28.34 8.62
N GLY A 600 -14.36 29.27 8.97
CA GLY A 600 -13.08 29.41 8.31
C GLY A 600 -12.04 30.10 9.20
N LEU A 601 -10.78 30.01 8.80
CA LEU A 601 -9.61 30.57 9.48
C LEU A 601 -9.70 32.10 9.63
N GLY A 602 -10.38 32.76 8.70
CA GLY A 602 -10.60 34.21 8.70
C GLY A 602 -11.47 34.70 9.87
N GLU A 603 -12.25 33.81 10.51
CA GLU A 603 -13.08 34.13 11.68
C GLU A 603 -12.28 34.05 13.00
N MET A 604 -11.08 33.49 12.95
CA MET A 604 -10.18 33.40 14.11
C MET A 604 -9.25 34.63 14.16
N ASN A 605 -9.15 35.22 15.34
CA ASN A 605 -8.18 36.28 15.56
C ASN A 605 -6.75 35.71 15.71
N PRO A 606 -5.68 36.52 15.51
CA PRO A 606 -4.30 36.07 15.63
C PRO A 606 -3.94 35.43 16.98
N GLY A 607 -4.56 35.84 18.09
CA GLY A 607 -4.36 35.25 19.42
C GLY A 607 -4.86 33.81 19.47
N GLN A 608 -6.07 33.57 18.96
CA GLN A 608 -6.69 32.25 18.88
C GLN A 608 -5.88 31.28 17.98
N LEU A 609 -5.44 31.75 16.83
CA LEU A 609 -4.56 30.95 15.95
C LEU A 609 -3.22 30.62 16.61
N ARG A 610 -2.67 31.57 17.39
CA ARG A 610 -1.42 31.33 18.14
C ARG A 610 -1.59 30.29 19.23
N GLU A 611 -2.72 30.29 19.94
CA GLU A 611 -3.03 29.36 21.01
C GLU A 611 -3.37 27.96 20.54
N THR A 612 -3.73 27.81 19.25
CA THR A 612 -4.20 26.54 18.68
C THR A 612 -3.22 26.01 17.62
N VAL A 613 -3.22 26.58 16.40
CA VAL A 613 -2.46 26.08 15.26
C VAL A 613 -0.96 26.35 15.39
N PHE A 614 -0.58 27.56 15.88
CA PHE A 614 0.82 27.99 15.97
C PHE A 614 1.42 27.89 17.37
N ARG A 615 0.74 27.17 18.27
CA ARG A 615 1.30 26.86 19.59
C ARG A 615 2.54 25.97 19.41
N PRO A 616 3.65 26.23 20.11
CA PRO A 616 4.78 25.31 20.14
C PRO A 616 4.34 23.93 20.63
N GLY A 617 4.90 22.88 20.04
CA GLY A 617 4.69 21.52 20.53
C GLY A 617 5.37 21.27 21.87
N ASP A 618 4.87 20.28 22.61
CA ASP A 618 5.44 19.87 23.91
C ASP A 618 6.69 18.96 23.74
N GLY A 619 7.11 18.68 22.47
CA GLY A 619 8.26 17.84 22.13
C GLY A 619 9.50 18.65 21.74
N ASP A 620 10.53 17.92 21.25
CA ASP A 620 11.80 18.49 20.81
C ASP A 620 11.69 19.36 19.54
N ASP A 621 10.56 19.39 18.88
CA ASP A 621 10.29 20.13 17.66
C ASP A 621 9.27 21.27 17.89
N PRO A 622 9.73 22.52 17.99
CA PRO A 622 8.87 23.65 18.27
C PRO A 622 8.01 24.09 17.07
N SER A 623 8.21 23.50 15.88
CA SER A 623 7.50 23.91 14.66
C SER A 623 6.19 23.17 14.43
N ILE A 624 5.88 22.14 15.21
CA ILE A 624 4.66 21.34 15.11
C ILE A 624 4.09 21.03 16.51
N ASN A 625 2.78 20.79 16.56
CA ASN A 625 2.06 20.34 17.74
C ASN A 625 1.12 19.18 17.40
N GLU A 626 0.36 18.68 18.37
CA GLU A 626 -0.54 17.53 18.24
C GLU A 626 -1.67 17.72 17.19
N HIS A 627 -1.94 18.96 16.76
CA HIS A 627 -2.93 19.27 15.74
C HIS A 627 -2.34 19.39 14.34
N ILE A 628 -1.01 19.21 14.20
CA ILE A 628 -0.30 19.17 12.93
C ILE A 628 0.02 17.71 12.63
N VAL A 629 -0.85 17.05 11.86
CA VAL A 629 -0.85 15.61 11.63
C VAL A 629 -0.07 15.28 10.36
N ARG A 630 0.85 14.32 10.45
CA ARG A 630 1.60 13.83 9.29
C ARG A 630 0.68 13.11 8.30
N VAL A 631 0.87 13.36 7.02
CA VAL A 631 0.25 12.60 5.94
C VAL A 631 1.06 11.32 5.73
N THR A 632 0.44 10.17 5.99
CA THR A 632 1.03 8.84 5.79
C THR A 632 0.39 8.15 4.60
N VAL A 633 1.15 7.30 3.94
CA VAL A 633 0.69 6.48 2.81
C VAL A 633 1.02 5.02 3.14
N ASP A 634 0.00 4.26 3.50
CA ASP A 634 0.15 2.85 3.88
C ASP A 634 0.41 1.95 2.66
N GLU A 635 -0.20 2.26 1.52
CA GLU A 635 -0.07 1.49 0.28
C GLU A 635 -0.01 2.41 -0.94
N VAL A 636 1.12 2.40 -1.62
CA VAL A 636 1.43 3.26 -2.78
C VAL A 636 0.45 3.04 -3.94
N HIS A 637 0.14 1.78 -4.27
CA HIS A 637 -0.77 1.46 -5.37
C HIS A 637 -2.21 1.90 -5.07
N ALA A 638 -2.68 1.69 -3.84
CA ALA A 638 -4.00 2.14 -3.43
C ALA A 638 -4.12 3.66 -3.45
N ALA A 639 -3.10 4.37 -2.97
CA ALA A 639 -3.04 5.83 -3.01
C ALA A 639 -3.04 6.36 -4.45
N ASN A 640 -2.23 5.74 -5.33
CA ASN A 640 -2.18 6.11 -6.74
C ASN A 640 -3.52 5.87 -7.45
N ALA A 641 -4.15 4.72 -7.21
CA ALA A 641 -5.47 4.39 -7.73
C ALA A 641 -6.55 5.35 -7.20
N ALA A 642 -6.48 5.75 -5.93
CA ALA A 642 -7.39 6.72 -5.34
C ALA A 642 -7.25 8.11 -5.98
N VAL A 643 -6.01 8.61 -6.15
CA VAL A 643 -5.77 9.89 -6.82
C VAL A 643 -6.28 9.86 -8.26
N SER A 644 -5.98 8.81 -9.03
CA SER A 644 -6.46 8.67 -10.40
C SER A 644 -7.98 8.53 -10.50
N LEU A 645 -8.63 7.86 -9.54
CA LEU A 645 -10.08 7.73 -9.50
C LEU A 645 -10.77 9.08 -9.20
N TRP A 646 -10.35 9.74 -8.10
CA TRP A 646 -11.05 10.92 -7.60
C TRP A 646 -10.69 12.19 -8.34
N MET A 647 -9.44 12.32 -8.79
CA MET A 647 -8.91 13.52 -9.45
C MET A 647 -8.81 13.40 -10.98
N GLY A 648 -8.91 12.18 -11.52
CA GLY A 648 -8.87 11.92 -12.96
C GLY A 648 -10.08 12.43 -13.74
N GLY A 649 -10.07 12.30 -15.07
CA GLY A 649 -11.09 12.85 -15.99
C GLY A 649 -12.44 12.14 -15.94
N SER A 650 -12.54 10.88 -15.49
CA SER A 650 -13.75 10.08 -15.62
C SER A 650 -14.79 10.31 -14.51
N ALA A 651 -15.81 11.12 -14.78
CA ALA A 651 -16.98 11.29 -13.90
C ALA A 651 -17.74 9.97 -13.68
N ARG A 652 -17.84 9.14 -14.74
CA ARG A 652 -18.51 7.84 -14.69
C ARG A 652 -17.91 6.91 -13.62
N ARG A 653 -16.57 6.84 -13.51
CA ARG A 653 -15.88 6.01 -12.51
C ARG A 653 -16.15 6.50 -11.09
N ARG A 654 -16.09 7.81 -10.87
CA ARG A 654 -16.41 8.41 -9.56
C ARG A 654 -17.83 8.10 -9.15
N ARG A 655 -18.81 8.30 -10.07
CA ARG A 655 -20.23 7.99 -9.82
C ARG A 655 -20.42 6.50 -9.49
N GLN A 656 -19.83 5.58 -10.24
CA GLN A 656 -19.91 4.14 -9.96
C GLN A 656 -19.31 3.80 -8.58
N ARG A 657 -18.23 4.45 -8.19
CA ARG A 657 -17.61 4.24 -6.87
C ARG A 657 -18.48 4.79 -5.75
N LEU A 658 -19.04 5.98 -5.91
CA LEU A 658 -19.98 6.58 -4.95
C LEU A 658 -21.21 5.72 -4.78
N MET A 659 -21.85 5.28 -5.87
CA MET A 659 -23.03 4.41 -5.83
C MET A 659 -22.78 3.07 -5.14
N LYS A 660 -21.54 2.56 -5.16
CA LYS A 660 -21.17 1.32 -4.47
C LYS A 660 -21.13 1.47 -2.94
N TYR A 661 -20.83 2.67 -2.45
CA TYR A 661 -20.76 2.99 -1.01
C TYR A 661 -22.04 3.66 -0.49
N TRP A 662 -22.94 4.05 -1.38
CA TRP A 662 -24.17 4.70 -0.97
C TRP A 662 -25.14 3.68 -0.38
N ASP A 663 -25.45 3.84 0.88
CA ASP A 663 -26.38 2.99 1.64
C ASP A 663 -27.83 3.50 1.66
N GLY A 664 -28.12 4.57 0.90
CA GLY A 664 -29.45 5.19 0.83
C GLY A 664 -29.79 6.11 2.01
N SER A 665 -28.86 6.34 2.95
CA SER A 665 -29.12 7.10 4.17
C SER A 665 -28.88 8.61 4.05
N VAL A 666 -28.28 9.08 2.96
CA VAL A 666 -28.06 10.52 2.72
C VAL A 666 -29.25 11.09 1.97
N LEU A 667 -30.08 11.85 2.65
CA LEU A 667 -31.06 12.75 2.03
C LEU A 667 -30.29 13.81 1.22
N ILE A 668 -30.33 13.73 -0.10
CA ILE A 668 -29.88 14.82 -0.97
C ILE A 668 -30.91 15.92 -0.78
N ASP A 669 -30.49 17.03 -0.20
CA ASP A 669 -31.27 18.26 -0.18
C ASP A 669 -31.48 18.70 -1.64
N ASN A 670 -32.71 18.52 -2.15
CA ASN A 670 -33.12 18.94 -3.47
C ASN A 670 -33.31 20.46 -3.52
N GLY A 671 -32.26 21.21 -3.17
CA GLY A 671 -32.18 22.62 -3.51
C GLY A 671 -32.11 22.74 -5.03
N ASN A 672 -33.14 23.35 -5.63
CA ASN A 672 -33.27 23.65 -7.06
C ASN A 672 -31.96 24.18 -7.65
N GLY A 673 -31.14 23.31 -8.18
CA GLY A 673 -30.00 23.61 -9.04
C GLY A 673 -30.44 23.38 -10.48
N HIS A 674 -30.39 24.42 -11.28
CA HIS A 674 -30.57 24.36 -12.72
C HIS A 674 -29.69 23.28 -13.34
N ASP A 675 -30.27 22.47 -14.20
CA ASP A 675 -29.60 21.58 -15.14
C ASP A 675 -28.77 22.41 -16.13
N ASP A 676 -27.49 22.62 -15.81
CA ASP A 676 -26.46 23.12 -16.74
C ASP A 676 -25.45 22.00 -17.05
N ASP A 677 -25.96 20.84 -17.46
CA ASP A 677 -25.14 19.67 -17.86
C ASP A 677 -25.15 19.45 -19.41
N GLU A 678 -25.32 20.51 -20.19
CA GLU A 678 -25.10 20.47 -21.65
C GLU A 678 -24.26 21.66 -22.08
N GLU A 679 -22.94 21.62 -21.88
CA GLU A 679 -21.94 22.41 -22.66
C GLU A 679 -20.53 22.13 -22.12
N ASP A 680 -19.91 21.01 -22.49
CA ASP A 680 -18.45 20.83 -22.40
C ASP A 680 -17.92 19.69 -23.30
N ASP A 681 -18.57 19.38 -24.40
CA ASP A 681 -18.10 18.40 -25.40
C ASP A 681 -17.70 19.01 -26.77
N GLU A 682 -17.55 20.33 -26.85
CA GLU A 682 -16.97 20.98 -28.03
C GLU A 682 -15.76 21.85 -27.66
N LEU A 683 -14.60 21.22 -27.48
CA LEU A 683 -13.32 21.85 -27.74
C LEU A 683 -12.69 21.16 -28.94
N GLY A 684 -12.92 21.81 -30.07
CA GLY A 684 -12.51 21.45 -31.40
C GLY A 684 -11.01 21.15 -31.52
N GLU A 685 -10.75 20.17 -32.34
CA GLU A 685 -9.51 20.03 -33.07
C GLU A 685 -9.28 21.30 -33.91
N GLU A 686 -8.47 22.21 -33.43
CA GLU A 686 -7.83 23.20 -34.31
C GLU A 686 -6.65 22.53 -34.97
N GLU A 687 -6.85 22.17 -36.22
CA GLU A 687 -5.79 21.89 -37.20
C GLU A 687 -4.91 23.14 -37.33
N ASP A 688 -3.67 23.07 -36.86
CA ASP A 688 -2.62 24.02 -37.23
C ASP A 688 -2.09 23.62 -38.60
N GLU A 689 -2.63 24.27 -39.67
CA GLU A 689 -1.91 24.53 -40.91
C GLU A 689 -1.00 25.77 -40.68
N GLU A 690 0.32 25.51 -40.62
CA GLU A 690 1.44 26.15 -41.30
C GLU A 690 2.79 25.79 -40.66
#